data_fb86413eb301fb50ad683c15d83547a5
#
_entry.id   fb86413eb301fb50ad683c15d83547a5
#
_cell.length_a   1.000
_cell.length_b   1.000
_cell.length_c   1.000
_cell.angle_alpha   90.00
_cell.angle_beta   90.00
_cell.angle_gamma   90.00
#
_symmetry.space_group_name_H-M   'P 1'
#
loop_
_entity.id
_entity.type
_entity.pdbx_description
1 polymer ?
#
loop_
_entity_poly.entity_id
_entity_poly.type
_entity_poly.pdbx_seq_one_letter_code
_entity_poly.pdbx_strand_id
1 'polypeptide(L)'
;MTTTTNAWIIVDLDPAANHTLVPYTLRLKGERSLYQAIVEDDWVLVLNTAGNITRVGRVLRVRSDLDATTIYFDRMLLVEPAVSIGLTSFTPPSTGSVGRVQWTDFLEALPKALHKTIAEVPAIEDQAYIRELMQLAVMDDLLGPAGGPNERIVDMGVRDRYLVGKLAPREAAQGGIEGLDGPLANEDAEEPTEPKAPGRHEPGAEFGTATGRVEPESDSGDEIDAASNQSLVPSSLGMTFCVDGDADKIEIEARWGRYERVPNSDHELLKSNGQKAKVWQRIPCGGKIVLPLTEGIISHQAPDKAFPEVRVQGSVRAKNTNGDRLVTLFLVNAQEEPDTNRDTAWVFQPELIVRSEKEAAKRAIFRRRPVLDADGMDPEREALEMIYRNRVEFAVGHGVAVHAETADDVTLATEVRTTVMPQYEVQVTETPGLDPSDRSAMREMVSSGLLDMRRLATLEIDPLVDALSMLTKDYAAWIDEQRARVGSEITGYDTQSQQAMDSCQEIHTRLQQGVDTLKNDEKALAAFRFANQAMATQRVRSQYALAMRRGEDVTIDQFDVLKNRSWRPFQLAFLLLSIPSLADPSHPDRVQPLKPMPICCGSQRVVVKRKPIWVLQHSPWLFDVCRATWVAMIVLAVWP
;
A
#
# COMPACT_ATOMS: atom_id res chain seq x y z
N MET A 1 24.62 -17.31 28.52
CA MET A 1 23.95 -18.57 28.12
C MET A 1 24.34 -18.84 26.70
N THR A 2 25.07 -19.90 26.41
CA THR A 2 25.38 -20.30 25.03
C THR A 2 24.06 -20.84 24.44
N THR A 3 23.42 -20.06 23.60
CA THR A 3 22.28 -20.52 22.81
C THR A 3 22.76 -21.65 21.91
N THR A 4 22.28 -22.86 22.18
CA THR A 4 22.51 -24.00 21.29
C THR A 4 21.72 -23.76 20.02
N THR A 5 22.42 -23.38 18.96
CA THR A 5 21.83 -23.23 17.62
C THR A 5 21.27 -24.59 17.18
N ASN A 6 19.99 -24.65 16.85
CA ASN A 6 19.37 -25.85 16.34
C ASN A 6 19.39 -25.84 14.81
N ALA A 7 19.31 -27.04 14.24
CA ALA A 7 19.18 -27.22 12.80
C ALA A 7 17.91 -28.00 12.45
N TRP A 8 17.28 -27.60 11.37
CA TRP A 8 16.02 -28.16 10.90
C TRP A 8 16.11 -28.54 9.43
N ILE A 9 15.38 -29.58 9.06
CA ILE A 9 15.17 -29.94 7.67
C ILE A 9 13.67 -29.84 7.38
N ILE A 10 13.33 -29.11 6.33
CA ILE A 10 11.96 -28.87 5.93
C ILE A 10 11.80 -29.23 4.45
N VAL A 11 10.74 -29.97 4.12
CA VAL A 11 10.37 -30.26 2.74
C VAL A 11 9.35 -29.21 2.29
N ASP A 12 9.71 -28.43 1.26
CA ASP A 12 8.83 -27.44 0.65
C ASP A 12 7.83 -28.15 -0.30
N LEU A 13 6.57 -28.23 0.13
CA LEU A 13 5.53 -28.93 -0.59
C LEU A 13 4.83 -28.09 -1.65
N ASP A 14 4.89 -26.78 -1.52
CA ASP A 14 4.17 -25.86 -2.39
C ASP A 14 5.07 -24.65 -2.71
N PRO A 15 6.09 -24.85 -3.55
CA PRO A 15 6.96 -23.73 -3.96
C PRO A 15 6.18 -22.63 -4.68
N ALA A 16 5.00 -22.93 -5.23
CA ALA A 16 4.15 -21.96 -5.91
C ALA A 16 3.36 -21.05 -4.94
N ALA A 17 3.06 -21.52 -3.73
CA ALA A 17 2.37 -20.71 -2.70
C ALA A 17 3.25 -19.61 -2.09
N ASN A 18 4.56 -19.64 -2.34
CA ASN A 18 5.54 -18.71 -1.80
C ASN A 18 5.87 -17.54 -2.76
N HIS A 19 5.04 -17.29 -3.77
CA HIS A 19 5.38 -16.43 -4.92
C HIS A 19 5.51 -14.92 -4.65
N THR A 20 5.13 -14.39 -3.50
CA THR A 20 5.24 -12.94 -3.25
C THR A 20 6.61 -12.52 -2.72
N LEU A 21 7.36 -13.41 -2.08
CA LEU A 21 8.66 -13.12 -1.46
C LEU A 21 9.68 -14.24 -1.62
N VAL A 22 9.54 -15.01 -2.68
CA VAL A 22 10.57 -15.98 -3.08
C VAL A 22 11.87 -15.23 -3.35
N PRO A 23 12.97 -15.66 -2.77
CA PRO A 23 13.21 -16.95 -2.11
C PRO A 23 13.27 -16.90 -0.57
N TYR A 24 13.09 -15.76 0.07
CA TYR A 24 13.56 -15.47 1.44
C TYR A 24 12.55 -15.81 2.54
N THR A 25 11.41 -16.38 2.19
CA THR A 25 10.41 -16.86 3.15
C THR A 25 10.03 -18.30 2.88
N LEU A 26 9.52 -18.97 3.93
CA LEU A 26 8.97 -20.31 3.82
C LEU A 26 7.65 -20.36 4.58
N ARG A 27 6.55 -20.61 3.86
CA ARG A 27 5.21 -20.73 4.43
C ARG A 27 4.82 -22.20 4.59
N LEU A 28 4.57 -22.61 5.83
CA LEU A 28 4.25 -23.98 6.22
C LEU A 28 2.78 -24.06 6.61
N LYS A 29 2.00 -24.92 5.94
CA LYS A 29 0.61 -25.22 6.26
C LYS A 29 0.54 -26.51 7.07
N GLY A 30 -0.32 -26.62 8.11
CA GLY A 30 -0.58 -27.84 8.84
C GLY A 30 -0.04 -27.88 10.27
N GLU A 31 0.51 -28.99 10.73
CA GLU A 31 0.82 -29.31 12.13
C GLU A 31 1.65 -28.25 12.86
N ARG A 32 0.97 -27.38 13.61
CA ARG A 32 1.54 -26.23 14.31
C ARG A 32 2.56 -26.57 15.39
N SER A 33 2.42 -27.71 16.06
CA SER A 33 3.25 -28.07 17.21
C SER A 33 4.73 -28.25 16.87
N LEU A 34 5.04 -28.73 15.66
CA LEU A 34 6.42 -28.92 15.20
C LEU A 34 7.06 -27.58 14.76
N TYR A 35 6.26 -26.69 14.15
CA TYR A 35 6.77 -25.40 13.65
C TYR A 35 7.04 -24.40 14.78
N GLN A 36 6.34 -24.52 15.91
CA GLN A 36 6.56 -23.67 17.09
C GLN A 36 7.90 -23.92 17.79
N ALA A 37 8.57 -25.01 17.48
CA ALA A 37 9.87 -25.34 18.04
C ALA A 37 11.05 -24.67 17.28
N ILE A 38 10.78 -24.12 16.09
CA ILE A 38 11.75 -23.34 15.32
C ILE A 38 11.81 -21.93 15.90
N VAL A 39 13.00 -21.49 16.24
CA VAL A 39 13.22 -20.16 16.85
C VAL A 39 14.21 -19.34 16.05
N GLU A 40 14.35 -18.07 16.42
CA GLU A 40 15.38 -17.16 15.86
C GLU A 40 16.78 -17.77 16.02
N ASP A 41 17.66 -17.47 15.08
CA ASP A 41 19.02 -18.00 14.95
C ASP A 41 19.15 -19.49 14.61
N ASP A 42 18.05 -20.24 14.50
CA ASP A 42 18.07 -21.61 14.00
C ASP A 42 18.42 -21.64 12.50
N TRP A 43 19.04 -22.75 12.08
CA TRP A 43 19.35 -22.98 10.68
C TRP A 43 18.35 -23.95 10.05
N VAL A 44 17.96 -23.65 8.81
CA VAL A 44 16.99 -24.46 8.08
C VAL A 44 17.57 -24.87 6.73
N LEU A 45 17.46 -26.15 6.43
CA LEU A 45 17.74 -26.76 5.15
C LEU A 45 16.41 -27.07 4.48
N VAL A 46 16.14 -26.46 3.34
CA VAL A 46 14.89 -26.64 2.60
C VAL A 46 15.13 -27.60 1.44
N LEU A 47 14.30 -28.64 1.39
CA LEU A 47 14.30 -29.64 0.34
C LEU A 47 13.09 -29.46 -0.57
N ASN A 48 13.26 -29.79 -1.85
CA ASN A 48 12.12 -29.99 -2.74
C ASN A 48 11.47 -31.38 -2.52
N THR A 49 10.38 -31.63 -3.19
CA THR A 49 9.65 -32.91 -3.12
C THR A 49 10.46 -34.13 -3.60
N ALA A 50 11.53 -33.90 -4.36
CA ALA A 50 12.49 -34.95 -4.78
C ALA A 50 13.59 -35.21 -3.74
N GLY A 51 13.59 -34.49 -2.61
CA GLY A 51 14.60 -34.63 -1.56
C GLY A 51 15.92 -33.92 -1.84
N ASN A 52 15.96 -33.00 -2.81
CA ASN A 52 17.13 -32.20 -3.12
C ASN A 52 17.11 -30.86 -2.38
N ILE A 53 18.29 -30.41 -1.92
CA ILE A 53 18.47 -29.13 -1.25
C ILE A 53 18.25 -28.01 -2.26
N THR A 54 17.36 -27.11 -1.93
CA THR A 54 17.08 -25.90 -2.73
C THR A 54 17.55 -24.62 -2.05
N ARG A 55 17.52 -24.61 -0.70
CA ARG A 55 17.87 -23.42 0.09
C ARG A 55 18.51 -23.82 1.41
N VAL A 56 19.42 -22.99 1.88
CA VAL A 56 19.99 -23.05 3.24
C VAL A 56 19.89 -21.66 3.83
N GLY A 57 19.22 -21.50 4.96
CA GLY A 57 19.01 -20.20 5.55
C GLY A 57 19.08 -20.20 7.08
N ARG A 58 19.36 -19.01 7.64
CA ARG A 58 19.29 -18.76 9.07
C ARG A 58 17.97 -18.02 9.36
N VAL A 59 17.25 -18.50 10.37
CA VAL A 59 15.96 -17.97 10.78
C VAL A 59 16.14 -16.61 11.44
N LEU A 60 15.56 -15.57 10.87
CA LEU A 60 15.42 -14.27 11.50
C LEU A 60 14.20 -14.25 12.43
N ARG A 61 13.09 -14.84 11.95
CA ARG A 61 11.82 -14.75 12.65
C ARG A 61 10.86 -15.83 12.21
N VAL A 62 10.02 -16.26 13.13
CA VAL A 62 8.91 -17.19 12.87
C VAL A 62 7.60 -16.48 13.24
N ARG A 63 6.68 -16.41 12.31
CA ARG A 63 5.33 -15.88 12.53
C ARG A 63 4.29 -16.94 12.26
N SER A 64 3.47 -17.23 13.25
CA SER A 64 2.38 -18.19 13.12
C SER A 64 1.03 -17.46 13.04
N ASP A 65 0.29 -17.74 11.98
CA ASP A 65 -1.10 -17.35 11.83
C ASP A 65 -2.03 -18.52 12.19
N LEU A 66 -3.36 -18.32 12.04
CA LEU A 66 -4.33 -19.38 12.31
C LEU A 66 -4.16 -20.58 11.36
N ASP A 67 -3.71 -20.36 10.14
CA ASP A 67 -3.68 -21.37 9.07
C ASP A 67 -2.28 -21.80 8.64
N ALA A 68 -1.25 -21.02 8.98
CA ALA A 68 0.11 -21.28 8.52
C ALA A 68 1.16 -20.70 9.48
N THR A 69 2.38 -21.22 9.37
CA THR A 69 3.56 -20.64 9.99
C THR A 69 4.50 -20.17 8.88
N THR A 70 4.93 -18.91 8.93
CA THR A 70 5.87 -18.32 7.99
C THR A 70 7.22 -18.10 8.67
N ILE A 71 8.27 -18.62 8.06
CA ILE A 71 9.66 -18.45 8.48
C ILE A 71 10.28 -17.38 7.60
N TYR A 72 10.90 -16.37 8.22
CA TYR A 72 11.66 -15.32 7.57
C TYR A 72 13.14 -15.53 7.84
N PHE A 73 13.98 -15.34 6.84
CA PHE A 73 15.42 -15.56 6.93
C PHE A 73 16.17 -14.23 6.87
N ASP A 74 17.29 -14.12 7.58
CA ASP A 74 18.22 -12.97 7.46
C ASP A 74 19.44 -13.30 6.59
N ARG A 75 19.76 -14.59 6.47
CA ARG A 75 20.81 -15.11 5.62
C ARG A 75 20.27 -16.26 4.80
N MET A 76 20.61 -16.31 3.51
CA MET A 76 20.17 -17.40 2.66
C MET A 76 21.14 -17.66 1.51
N LEU A 77 21.37 -18.94 1.26
CA LEU A 77 22.05 -19.46 0.08
C LEU A 77 21.02 -20.23 -0.76
N LEU A 78 20.81 -19.78 -1.99
CA LEU A 78 20.04 -20.53 -3.00
C LEU A 78 20.95 -21.57 -3.63
N VAL A 79 20.47 -22.79 -3.75
CA VAL A 79 21.21 -23.91 -4.31
C VAL A 79 20.66 -24.23 -5.69
N GLU A 80 21.28 -23.69 -6.73
CA GLU A 80 20.92 -23.90 -8.13
C GLU A 80 22.12 -24.42 -8.93
N PRO A 81 22.00 -25.59 -9.58
CA PRO A 81 20.87 -26.54 -9.53
C PRO A 81 20.75 -27.21 -8.15
N ALA A 82 19.53 -27.64 -7.79
CA ALA A 82 19.27 -28.33 -6.53
C ALA A 82 20.15 -29.58 -6.38
N VAL A 83 20.78 -29.75 -5.21
CA VAL A 83 21.79 -30.78 -4.95
C VAL A 83 21.20 -31.86 -4.01
N SER A 84 21.46 -33.15 -4.31
CA SER A 84 21.00 -34.22 -3.44
C SER A 84 21.68 -34.19 -2.08
N ILE A 85 20.93 -34.56 -1.04
CA ILE A 85 21.48 -34.70 0.31
C ILE A 85 22.57 -35.79 0.31
N GLY A 86 23.78 -35.42 0.72
CA GLY A 86 24.93 -36.30 0.72
C GLY A 86 24.97 -37.38 1.82
N LEU A 87 23.84 -37.66 2.51
CA LEU A 87 23.79 -38.62 3.60
C LEU A 87 23.18 -39.95 3.15
N THR A 88 23.91 -41.03 3.38
CA THR A 88 23.43 -42.42 3.23
C THR A 88 22.59 -42.86 4.40
N SER A 89 22.56 -42.16 5.54
CA SER A 89 21.86 -42.54 6.78
C SER A 89 20.69 -41.61 7.13
N PHE A 90 20.43 -40.55 6.37
CA PHE A 90 19.34 -39.61 6.63
C PHE A 90 18.10 -40.00 5.81
N THR A 91 17.01 -40.35 6.49
CA THR A 91 15.71 -40.48 5.85
C THR A 91 15.05 -39.10 5.88
N PRO A 92 14.81 -38.44 4.73
CA PRO A 92 14.06 -37.20 4.72
C PRO A 92 12.72 -37.40 5.45
N PRO A 93 12.25 -36.39 6.21
CA PRO A 93 10.93 -36.45 6.76
C PRO A 93 9.92 -36.73 5.64
N SER A 94 8.87 -37.49 5.92
CA SER A 94 7.78 -37.72 4.97
C SER A 94 7.24 -36.37 4.52
N THR A 95 6.82 -36.31 3.25
CA THR A 95 6.32 -35.07 2.63
C THR A 95 5.38 -34.33 3.59
N GLY A 96 5.73 -33.09 3.95
CA GLY A 96 4.96 -32.25 4.88
C GLY A 96 5.50 -32.21 6.30
N SER A 97 6.57 -32.90 6.63
CA SER A 97 7.13 -32.89 7.99
C SER A 97 8.40 -32.04 8.10
N VAL A 98 8.53 -31.44 9.26
CA VAL A 98 9.72 -30.73 9.72
C VAL A 98 10.48 -31.68 10.64
N GLY A 99 11.76 -31.89 10.40
CA GLY A 99 12.62 -32.69 11.23
C GLY A 99 13.68 -31.84 11.93
N ARG A 100 13.80 -31.98 13.26
CA ARG A 100 14.94 -31.44 13.99
C ARG A 100 16.14 -32.36 13.80
N VAL A 101 17.31 -31.77 13.54
CA VAL A 101 18.55 -32.50 13.27
C VAL A 101 19.63 -32.01 14.22
N GLN A 102 20.54 -32.90 14.64
CA GLN A 102 21.71 -32.49 15.37
C GLN A 102 22.64 -31.64 14.46
N TRP A 103 23.29 -30.66 15.03
CA TRP A 103 24.15 -29.74 14.26
C TRP A 103 25.21 -30.48 13.45
N THR A 104 25.80 -31.52 14.04
CA THR A 104 26.78 -32.39 13.36
C THR A 104 26.16 -33.06 12.13
N ASP A 105 24.97 -33.64 12.28
CA ASP A 105 24.28 -34.36 11.21
C ASP A 105 23.82 -33.38 10.12
N PHE A 106 23.43 -32.16 10.51
CA PHE A 106 23.10 -31.08 9.58
C PHE A 106 24.31 -30.70 8.70
N LEU A 107 25.51 -30.55 9.31
CA LEU A 107 26.73 -30.27 8.57
C LEU A 107 27.13 -31.44 7.66
N GLU A 108 26.92 -32.68 8.11
CA GLU A 108 27.17 -33.88 7.30
C GLU A 108 26.16 -34.03 6.13
N ALA A 109 24.93 -33.52 6.29
CA ALA A 109 23.92 -33.53 5.25
C ALA A 109 24.27 -32.60 4.09
N LEU A 110 25.09 -31.59 4.34
CA LEU A 110 25.52 -30.67 3.30
C LEU A 110 26.64 -31.29 2.44
N PRO A 111 26.59 -31.11 1.11
CA PRO A 111 27.72 -31.44 0.25
C PRO A 111 28.99 -30.73 0.75
N LYS A 112 30.18 -31.37 0.61
CA LYS A 112 31.46 -30.81 1.08
C LYS A 112 31.72 -29.39 0.58
N ALA A 113 31.23 -29.04 -0.61
CA ALA A 113 31.31 -27.68 -1.17
C ALA A 113 30.53 -26.64 -0.35
N LEU A 114 29.42 -27.04 0.29
CA LEU A 114 28.62 -26.17 1.12
C LEU A 114 29.10 -26.07 2.57
N HIS A 115 29.85 -27.08 3.08
CA HIS A 115 30.43 -27.02 4.42
C HIS A 115 31.34 -25.81 4.64
N LYS A 116 32.09 -25.43 3.60
CA LYS A 116 32.96 -24.24 3.64
C LYS A 116 32.16 -22.94 3.54
N THR A 117 30.91 -22.99 3.02
CA THR A 117 30.10 -21.81 2.72
C THR A 117 29.05 -21.53 3.77
N ILE A 118 28.75 -22.45 4.69
CA ILE A 118 27.71 -22.21 5.70
C ILE A 118 28.03 -21.02 6.62
N ALA A 119 29.33 -20.81 6.94
CA ALA A 119 29.78 -19.64 7.68
C ALA A 119 29.77 -18.36 6.82
N GLU A 120 29.73 -18.52 5.51
CA GLU A 120 29.79 -17.45 4.50
C GLU A 120 28.44 -17.27 3.79
N VAL A 121 27.35 -17.90 4.29
CA VAL A 121 26.01 -17.67 3.74
C VAL A 121 25.71 -16.17 3.80
N PRO A 122 25.48 -15.52 2.66
CA PRO A 122 25.35 -14.09 2.61
C PRO A 122 24.11 -13.59 3.36
N ALA A 123 24.22 -12.40 3.92
CA ALA A 123 23.06 -11.67 4.38
C ALA A 123 22.16 -11.34 3.18
N ILE A 124 20.87 -11.32 3.41
CA ILE A 124 19.90 -10.92 2.38
C ILE A 124 19.91 -9.40 2.28
N GLU A 125 20.31 -8.89 1.11
CA GLU A 125 20.39 -7.44 0.82
C GLU A 125 19.27 -6.95 -0.10
N ASP A 126 18.26 -7.80 -0.36
CA ASP A 126 17.10 -7.43 -1.17
C ASP A 126 16.28 -6.34 -0.48
N GLN A 127 16.23 -5.16 -1.10
CA GLN A 127 15.57 -3.98 -0.51
C GLN A 127 14.06 -4.15 -0.38
N ALA A 128 13.42 -4.89 -1.27
CA ALA A 128 11.99 -5.15 -1.19
C ALA A 128 11.67 -6.04 0.00
N TYR A 129 12.48 -7.07 0.19
CA TYR A 129 12.37 -7.97 1.34
C TYR A 129 12.65 -7.28 2.67
N ILE A 130 13.70 -6.46 2.75
CA ILE A 130 14.03 -5.67 3.96
C ILE A 130 12.87 -4.72 4.30
N ARG A 131 12.30 -4.04 3.30
CA ARG A 131 11.13 -3.16 3.49
C ARG A 131 9.94 -3.92 4.07
N GLU A 132 9.69 -5.12 3.61
CA GLU A 132 8.62 -5.95 4.15
C GLU A 132 8.89 -6.40 5.58
N LEU A 133 10.12 -6.79 5.92
CA LEU A 133 10.49 -7.08 7.31
C LEU A 133 10.27 -5.87 8.22
N MET A 134 10.62 -4.68 7.76
CA MET A 134 10.37 -3.44 8.51
C MET A 134 8.87 -3.20 8.69
N GLN A 135 8.06 -3.41 7.66
CA GLN A 135 6.60 -3.28 7.74
C GLN A 135 6.02 -4.27 8.74
N LEU A 136 6.43 -5.54 8.69
CA LEU A 136 6.01 -6.56 9.66
C LEU A 136 6.38 -6.16 11.08
N ALA A 137 7.57 -5.62 11.31
CA ALA A 137 7.97 -5.14 12.62
C ALA A 137 7.08 -4.02 13.13
N VAL A 138 6.72 -3.06 12.27
CA VAL A 138 5.78 -1.98 12.60
C VAL A 138 4.38 -2.53 12.88
N MET A 139 3.90 -3.48 12.09
CA MET A 139 2.59 -4.11 12.31
C MET A 139 2.55 -4.85 13.65
N ASP A 140 3.60 -5.57 14.01
CA ASP A 140 3.65 -6.29 15.27
C ASP A 140 3.75 -5.37 16.48
N ASP A 141 4.38 -4.21 16.32
CA ASP A 141 4.47 -3.24 17.40
C ASP A 141 3.17 -2.47 17.60
N LEU A 142 2.51 -2.05 16.53
CA LEU A 142 1.31 -1.21 16.61
C LEU A 142 0.00 -1.99 16.71
N LEU A 143 -0.11 -3.11 15.98
CA LEU A 143 -1.32 -3.92 15.84
C LEU A 143 -1.23 -5.24 16.61
N GLY A 144 -0.10 -5.92 16.54
CA GLY A 144 0.09 -7.26 17.09
C GLY A 144 -0.62 -8.36 16.30
N PRO A 145 -0.65 -9.60 16.84
CA PRO A 145 0.07 -10.07 18.02
C PRO A 145 1.55 -10.33 17.74
N ALA A 146 2.45 -9.64 18.43
CA ALA A 146 3.89 -9.76 18.22
C ALA A 146 4.44 -11.16 18.57
N GLY A 147 3.90 -11.76 19.62
CA GLY A 147 4.24 -13.11 20.08
C GLY A 147 3.43 -14.24 19.43
N GLY A 148 2.69 -13.94 18.34
CA GLY A 148 1.87 -14.94 17.65
C GLY A 148 0.50 -15.20 18.28
N PRO A 149 -0.23 -16.25 17.81
CA PRO A 149 -1.63 -16.46 18.17
C PRO A 149 -1.88 -16.61 19.67
N ASN A 150 -0.92 -17.16 20.42
CA ASN A 150 -1.01 -17.45 21.85
C ASN A 150 0.00 -16.59 22.65
N GLU A 151 0.27 -15.38 22.21
CA GLU A 151 1.25 -14.53 22.86
C GLU A 151 0.95 -14.28 24.34
N ARG A 152 2.03 -13.96 25.10
CA ARG A 152 1.95 -13.57 26.49
C ARG A 152 2.54 -12.18 26.66
N ILE A 153 1.76 -11.28 27.24
CA ILE A 153 2.19 -9.92 27.55
C ILE A 153 2.43 -9.81 29.05
N VAL A 154 3.61 -9.33 29.43
CA VAL A 154 4.07 -9.28 30.81
C VAL A 154 4.13 -7.84 31.27
N ASP A 155 3.60 -7.57 32.49
CA ASP A 155 3.68 -6.28 33.20
C ASP A 155 3.09 -5.04 32.53
N MET A 156 2.36 -5.22 31.45
CA MET A 156 1.73 -4.14 30.69
C MET A 156 0.26 -4.48 30.45
N GLY A 157 -0.61 -3.47 30.38
CA GLY A 157 -1.98 -3.63 29.88
C GLY A 157 -1.97 -3.93 28.38
N VAL A 158 -2.91 -4.74 27.92
CA VAL A 158 -2.99 -5.08 26.48
C VAL A 158 -3.36 -3.85 25.66
N ARG A 159 -4.22 -2.98 26.20
CA ARG A 159 -4.62 -1.72 25.57
C ARG A 159 -3.44 -0.76 25.36
N ASP A 160 -2.46 -0.81 26.26
CA ASP A 160 -1.25 0.01 26.21
C ASP A 160 -0.20 -0.60 25.27
N ARG A 161 -0.22 -1.94 25.13
CA ARG A 161 0.71 -2.66 24.24
C ARG A 161 0.42 -2.38 22.77
N TYR A 162 -0.86 -2.38 22.37
CA TYR A 162 -1.26 -2.21 20.97
C TYR A 162 -2.02 -0.91 20.77
N LEU A 163 -1.56 -0.13 19.79
CA LEU A 163 -2.10 1.21 19.54
C LEU A 163 -3.35 1.16 18.67
N VAL A 164 -3.38 0.28 17.65
CA VAL A 164 -4.46 0.18 16.64
C VAL A 164 -5.11 -1.20 16.67
N GLY A 165 -6.23 -1.36 15.94
CA GLY A 165 -6.91 -2.66 15.82
C GLY A 165 -7.54 -3.11 17.13
N LYS A 166 -8.27 -2.22 17.77
CA LYS A 166 -9.04 -2.50 19.00
C LYS A 166 -10.50 -2.13 18.80
N LEU A 167 -11.42 -2.92 19.40
CA LEU A 167 -12.82 -2.53 19.55
C LEU A 167 -13.13 -2.45 21.05
N ALA A 168 -13.59 -1.29 21.47
CA ALA A 168 -14.00 -1.07 22.83
C ALA A 168 -15.25 -1.89 23.20
N PRO A 169 -15.41 -2.32 24.45
CA PRO A 169 -16.67 -2.88 24.93
C PRO A 169 -17.77 -1.80 24.93
N ARG A 170 -19.01 -2.22 25.05
CA ARG A 170 -20.15 -1.32 25.24
C ARG A 170 -19.96 -0.60 26.59
N GLU A 171 -20.09 0.72 26.58
CA GLU A 171 -20.14 1.48 27.82
C GLU A 171 -21.33 0.99 28.65
N ALA A 172 -21.08 0.65 29.91
CA ALA A 172 -22.16 0.41 30.86
C ALA A 172 -22.99 1.69 30.91
N ALA A 173 -24.27 1.59 30.57
CA ALA A 173 -25.16 2.72 30.53
C ALA A 173 -25.22 3.40 31.88
N GLN A 174 -24.43 4.44 32.08
CA GLN A 174 -24.61 5.36 33.18
C GLN A 174 -25.88 6.17 32.89
N GLY A 175 -27.01 5.68 33.38
CA GLY A 175 -28.26 6.42 33.51
C GLY A 175 -28.84 6.99 32.22
N GLY A 176 -29.62 6.20 31.52
CA GLY A 176 -30.78 6.67 30.79
C GLY A 176 -30.53 7.48 29.51
N ILE A 177 -30.15 6.83 28.43
CA ILE A 177 -30.71 7.08 27.11
C ILE A 177 -31.06 5.71 26.50
N GLU A 178 -32.23 5.22 26.82
CA GLU A 178 -32.94 4.23 26.01
C GLU A 178 -33.18 4.88 24.65
N GLY A 179 -32.54 4.39 23.57
CA GLY A 179 -32.85 4.92 22.26
C GLY A 179 -31.91 4.61 21.12
N LEU A 180 -31.02 3.59 21.21
CA LEU A 180 -30.23 3.16 20.05
C LEU A 180 -30.40 1.68 19.68
N ASP A 181 -31.40 1.01 20.23
CA ASP A 181 -31.89 -0.28 19.72
C ASP A 181 -33.07 -0.11 18.73
N GLY A 182 -33.26 1.09 18.21
CA GLY A 182 -34.23 1.36 17.14
C GLY A 182 -33.70 0.85 15.79
N PRO A 183 -34.57 0.29 14.93
CA PRO A 183 -34.22 0.02 13.55
C PRO A 183 -33.75 1.32 12.89
N LEU A 184 -32.79 1.23 11.98
CA LEU A 184 -32.43 2.33 11.09
C LEU A 184 -33.72 2.93 10.55
N ALA A 185 -34.17 4.03 11.18
CA ALA A 185 -35.40 4.69 10.83
C ALA A 185 -35.26 5.26 9.44
N ASN A 186 -36.29 5.05 8.66
CA ASN A 186 -36.50 5.60 7.35
C ASN A 186 -36.06 7.06 7.28
N GLU A 187 -35.09 7.34 6.43
CA GLU A 187 -34.88 8.68 5.90
C GLU A 187 -35.98 8.94 4.85
N ASP A 188 -37.16 9.32 5.33
CA ASP A 188 -38.15 10.01 4.52
C ASP A 188 -38.48 11.33 5.20
N ALA A 189 -38.08 12.39 4.50
CA ALA A 189 -38.62 13.74 4.60
C ALA A 189 -38.37 14.53 5.89
N GLU A 190 -37.45 15.49 5.80
CA GLU A 190 -37.81 16.89 6.04
C GLU A 190 -36.74 17.81 5.42
N GLU A 191 -37.22 18.86 4.72
CA GLU A 191 -36.44 19.86 3.99
C GLU A 191 -35.42 20.58 4.90
N PRO A 192 -34.24 20.95 4.38
CA PRO A 192 -33.23 21.68 5.14
C PRO A 192 -33.65 23.14 5.31
N THR A 193 -33.91 23.53 6.55
CA THR A 193 -33.92 24.94 6.95
C THR A 193 -32.52 25.52 6.82
N GLU A 194 -32.41 26.70 6.24
CA GLU A 194 -31.16 27.42 5.96
C GLU A 194 -30.18 27.48 7.14
N PRO A 195 -28.87 27.34 6.90
CA PRO A 195 -27.86 27.44 7.96
C PRO A 195 -27.67 28.89 8.38
N LYS A 196 -27.89 29.17 9.67
CA LYS A 196 -27.47 30.42 10.31
C LYS A 196 -25.95 30.56 10.24
N ALA A 197 -25.48 31.71 9.81
CA ALA A 197 -24.08 32.08 9.71
C ALA A 197 -23.31 31.86 11.03
N PRO A 198 -22.08 31.30 10.98
CA PRO A 198 -21.26 31.12 12.18
C PRO A 198 -20.72 32.46 12.67
N GLY A 199 -20.92 32.73 13.95
CA GLY A 199 -20.35 33.86 14.67
C GLY A 199 -18.82 33.86 14.63
N ARG A 200 -18.27 35.04 14.45
CA ARG A 200 -16.84 35.34 14.56
C ARG A 200 -16.29 34.86 15.90
N HIS A 201 -15.32 33.94 15.89
CA HIS A 201 -14.44 33.67 17.01
C HIS A 201 -13.15 34.47 16.87
N GLU A 202 -12.83 35.24 17.87
CA GLU A 202 -11.56 35.94 18.02
C GLU A 202 -10.42 34.95 18.34
N PRO A 203 -9.16 35.22 17.85
CA PRO A 203 -8.02 34.38 18.15
C PRO A 203 -7.37 34.86 19.45
N GLY A 204 -7.34 34.00 20.46
CA GLY A 204 -6.65 34.31 21.72
C GLY A 204 -6.82 33.17 22.71
N ALA A 205 -6.05 32.11 22.59
CA ALA A 205 -5.76 31.23 23.73
C ALA A 205 -4.32 30.71 23.61
N GLU A 206 -3.51 31.19 24.51
CA GLU A 206 -2.10 30.87 24.71
C GLU A 206 -1.89 29.39 25.03
N PHE A 207 -0.90 28.77 24.41
CA PHE A 207 -0.38 27.46 24.78
C PHE A 207 0.32 27.55 26.15
N GLY A 208 -0.32 27.06 27.20
CA GLY A 208 0.29 26.87 28.49
C GLY A 208 1.28 25.71 28.48
N THR A 209 2.54 26.01 28.69
CA THR A 209 3.59 25.04 28.99
C THR A 209 3.36 24.40 30.34
N ALA A 210 2.98 23.11 30.35
CA ALA A 210 2.91 22.32 31.56
C ALA A 210 4.32 21.88 31.97
N THR A 211 4.90 22.56 32.98
CA THR A 211 6.06 22.05 33.71
C THR A 211 5.60 21.00 34.70
N GLY A 212 5.96 19.75 34.41
CA GLY A 212 5.67 18.62 35.26
C GLY A 212 6.41 18.71 36.60
N ARG A 213 5.66 18.66 37.69
CA ARG A 213 6.16 18.41 39.03
C ARG A 213 5.90 16.95 39.36
N VAL A 214 6.96 16.20 39.56
CA VAL A 214 6.90 14.81 40.02
C VAL A 214 6.65 14.83 41.52
N GLU A 215 5.52 14.30 41.98
CA GLU A 215 5.29 13.97 43.39
C GLU A 215 5.35 12.45 43.58
N PRO A 216 5.80 11.96 44.75
CA PRO A 216 6.09 10.56 44.99
C PRO A 216 4.81 9.73 45.18
N GLU A 217 4.85 8.53 44.59
CA GLU A 217 3.81 7.52 44.57
C GLU A 217 3.30 7.16 45.97
N SER A 218 2.02 7.36 46.21
CA SER A 218 1.27 6.66 47.25
C SER A 218 0.69 5.36 46.66
N ASP A 219 1.06 4.26 47.29
CA ASP A 219 0.63 2.90 46.99
C ASP A 219 -0.84 2.68 47.36
N SER A 220 -1.75 3.18 46.57
CA SER A 220 -3.14 2.77 46.52
C SER A 220 -3.56 2.70 45.06
N GLY A 221 -3.70 1.47 44.57
CA GLY A 221 -3.98 1.18 43.19
C GLY A 221 -5.39 1.56 42.74
N ASP A 222 -5.66 2.84 42.69
CA ASP A 222 -6.73 3.40 41.88
C ASP A 222 -6.09 3.83 40.55
N GLU A 223 -6.24 2.98 39.54
CA GLU A 223 -6.03 3.36 38.15
C GLU A 223 -6.91 4.59 37.90
N ILE A 224 -6.31 5.77 37.88
CA ILE A 224 -6.99 6.98 37.40
C ILE A 224 -7.20 6.75 35.91
N ASP A 225 -8.38 6.31 35.61
CA ASP A 225 -8.83 5.99 34.27
C ASP A 225 -8.82 7.27 33.45
N ALA A 226 -8.05 7.26 32.38
CA ALA A 226 -8.18 8.26 31.34
C ALA A 226 -9.51 8.01 30.62
N ALA A 227 -10.62 8.34 31.26
CA ALA A 227 -11.98 8.21 30.72
C ALA A 227 -12.17 8.94 29.37
N SER A 228 -11.25 9.84 28.99
CA SER A 228 -11.29 10.57 27.72
C SER A 228 -10.80 9.76 26.53
N ASN A 229 -10.03 8.69 26.69
CA ASN A 229 -9.50 7.93 25.55
C ASN A 229 -10.41 6.78 25.10
N GLN A 230 -11.31 6.30 25.92
CA GLN A 230 -12.27 5.25 25.55
C GLN A 230 -13.28 5.73 24.51
N SER A 231 -13.73 6.98 24.61
CA SER A 231 -14.69 7.56 23.64
C SER A 231 -14.15 7.70 22.21
N LEU A 232 -12.83 7.56 22.01
CA LEU A 232 -12.19 7.65 20.71
C LEU A 232 -12.00 6.29 20.02
N VAL A 233 -12.17 5.18 20.74
CA VAL A 233 -12.01 3.83 20.18
C VAL A 233 -13.39 3.28 19.84
N PRO A 234 -13.65 2.91 18.56
CA PRO A 234 -14.95 2.41 18.17
C PRO A 234 -15.23 1.03 18.79
N SER A 235 -16.52 0.74 19.03
CA SER A 235 -16.98 -0.60 19.45
C SER A 235 -17.27 -1.52 18.27
N SER A 236 -17.16 -1.03 17.04
CA SER A 236 -17.42 -1.80 15.83
C SER A 236 -16.52 -1.39 14.68
N LEU A 237 -16.31 -2.31 13.77
CA LEU A 237 -15.77 -2.06 12.43
C LEU A 237 -16.62 -2.77 11.39
N GLY A 238 -16.57 -2.29 10.17
CA GLY A 238 -17.39 -2.92 9.13
C GLY A 238 -16.97 -2.57 7.73
N MET A 239 -17.75 -3.06 6.77
CA MET A 239 -17.60 -2.74 5.36
C MET A 239 -18.91 -2.83 4.60
N THR A 240 -19.02 -2.02 3.55
CA THR A 240 -20.09 -2.11 2.56
C THR A 240 -19.48 -2.54 1.24
N PHE A 241 -20.01 -3.57 0.62
CA PHE A 241 -19.53 -4.14 -0.64
C PHE A 241 -20.67 -4.50 -1.58
N CYS A 242 -20.34 -4.62 -2.88
CA CYS A 242 -21.30 -4.98 -3.92
C CYS A 242 -21.09 -6.44 -4.33
N VAL A 243 -22.19 -7.19 -4.43
CA VAL A 243 -22.21 -8.62 -4.76
C VAL A 243 -23.09 -8.84 -5.98
N ASP A 244 -22.67 -9.76 -6.84
CA ASP A 244 -23.48 -10.32 -7.93
C ASP A 244 -24.85 -10.75 -7.40
N GLY A 245 -25.93 -10.24 -8.00
CA GLY A 245 -27.29 -10.56 -7.57
C GLY A 245 -27.72 -12.01 -7.76
N ASP A 246 -26.94 -12.81 -8.50
CA ASP A 246 -27.12 -14.26 -8.64
C ASP A 246 -26.39 -15.06 -7.56
N ALA A 247 -25.70 -14.41 -6.66
CA ALA A 247 -25.16 -15.02 -5.47
C ALA A 247 -26.27 -15.17 -4.41
N ASP A 248 -26.54 -16.39 -4.00
CA ASP A 248 -27.58 -16.69 -3.00
C ASP A 248 -27.09 -16.54 -1.57
N LYS A 249 -25.79 -16.80 -1.36
CA LYS A 249 -25.17 -16.82 -0.04
C LYS A 249 -23.71 -16.36 -0.11
N ILE A 250 -23.23 -15.88 1.04
CA ILE A 250 -21.83 -15.56 1.29
C ILE A 250 -21.33 -16.27 2.54
N GLU A 251 -20.06 -16.61 2.57
CA GLU A 251 -19.34 -17.04 3.77
C GLU A 251 -18.66 -15.81 4.39
N ILE A 252 -18.93 -15.61 5.67
CA ILE A 252 -18.31 -14.56 6.49
C ILE A 252 -17.43 -15.25 7.51
N GLU A 253 -16.16 -14.90 7.55
CA GLU A 253 -15.23 -15.33 8.57
C GLU A 253 -14.83 -14.12 9.40
N ALA A 254 -15.07 -14.18 10.72
CA ALA A 254 -14.62 -13.17 11.66
C ALA A 254 -13.51 -13.74 12.53
N ARG A 255 -12.44 -12.98 12.73
CA ARG A 255 -11.28 -13.36 13.54
C ARG A 255 -10.92 -12.22 14.47
N TRP A 256 -10.52 -12.55 15.72
CA TRP A 256 -10.01 -11.57 16.67
C TRP A 256 -9.18 -12.22 17.76
N GLY A 257 -8.48 -11.41 18.56
CA GLY A 257 -7.83 -11.82 19.78
C GLY A 257 -8.61 -11.35 21.01
N ARG A 258 -8.69 -12.19 22.02
CA ARG A 258 -9.08 -11.86 23.38
C ARG A 258 -7.90 -12.12 24.29
N TYR A 259 -7.78 -11.37 25.38
CA TYR A 259 -6.73 -11.61 26.36
C TYR A 259 -7.32 -11.90 27.74
N GLU A 260 -6.76 -12.90 28.39
CA GLU A 260 -7.16 -13.29 29.73
C GLU A 260 -5.99 -13.24 30.68
N ARG A 261 -6.28 -12.93 31.95
CA ARG A 261 -5.30 -12.99 33.02
C ARG A 261 -5.01 -14.43 33.37
N VAL A 262 -3.76 -14.83 33.23
CA VAL A 262 -3.32 -16.18 33.60
C VAL A 262 -2.39 -16.12 34.80
N PRO A 263 -2.44 -17.18 35.69
CA PRO A 263 -1.48 -17.30 36.76
C PRO A 263 -0.06 -17.40 36.21
N ASN A 264 0.87 -16.72 36.86
CA ASN A 264 2.29 -16.79 36.54
C ASN A 264 2.94 -18.01 37.25
N SER A 265 2.36 -19.20 37.05
CA SER A 265 2.79 -20.42 37.73
C SER A 265 3.93 -21.15 37.06
N ASP A 266 4.04 -20.99 35.73
CA ASP A 266 4.96 -21.80 34.92
C ASP A 266 6.34 -21.16 34.72
N HIS A 267 6.43 -19.87 34.97
CA HIS A 267 7.68 -19.11 34.86
C HIS A 267 7.74 -18.12 36.02
N GLU A 268 8.81 -18.13 36.79
CA GLU A 268 9.12 -17.17 37.82
C GLU A 268 9.45 -15.78 37.20
N LEU A 269 8.50 -15.26 36.41
CA LEU A 269 8.61 -13.91 35.86
C LEU A 269 8.41 -12.91 37.00
N LEU A 270 9.50 -12.32 37.42
CA LEU A 270 9.52 -11.29 38.44
C LEU A 270 9.67 -9.94 37.74
N LYS A 271 8.98 -8.94 38.32
CA LYS A 271 9.24 -7.54 37.99
C LYS A 271 10.65 -7.15 38.45
N SER A 272 11.12 -6.01 37.98
CA SER A 272 12.40 -5.44 38.40
C SER A 272 12.47 -5.21 39.94
N ASN A 273 11.32 -5.04 40.60
CA ASN A 273 11.19 -4.90 42.07
C ASN A 273 11.03 -6.24 42.80
N GLY A 274 11.15 -7.39 42.14
CA GLY A 274 11.04 -8.72 42.73
C GLY A 274 9.61 -9.24 42.98
N GLN A 275 8.57 -8.47 42.62
CA GLN A 275 7.19 -8.94 42.69
C GLN A 275 6.84 -9.86 41.48
N LYS A 276 5.87 -10.74 41.65
CA LYS A 276 5.40 -11.58 40.55
C LYS A 276 4.76 -10.71 39.46
N ALA A 277 5.19 -10.92 38.23
CA ALA A 277 4.63 -10.24 37.08
C ALA A 277 3.19 -10.67 36.83
N LYS A 278 2.38 -9.74 36.31
CA LYS A 278 1.05 -10.05 35.80
C LYS A 278 1.17 -10.46 34.33
N VAL A 279 0.53 -11.55 33.94
CA VAL A 279 0.61 -12.09 32.60
C VAL A 279 -0.76 -12.09 31.95
N TRP A 280 -0.83 -11.51 30.76
CA TRP A 280 -1.97 -11.62 29.86
C TRP A 280 -1.67 -12.63 28.76
N GLN A 281 -2.55 -13.56 28.52
CA GLN A 281 -2.43 -14.55 27.44
C GLN A 281 -3.49 -14.30 26.38
N ARG A 282 -3.06 -14.24 25.12
CA ARG A 282 -3.95 -14.14 23.97
C ARG A 282 -4.67 -15.47 23.72
N ILE A 283 -5.96 -15.37 23.46
CA ILE A 283 -6.84 -16.46 23.04
C ILE A 283 -7.35 -16.08 21.64
N PRO A 284 -6.99 -16.84 20.59
CA PRO A 284 -7.58 -16.65 19.27
C PRO A 284 -9.07 -17.01 19.31
N CYS A 285 -9.90 -16.07 18.87
CA CYS A 285 -11.35 -16.24 18.78
C CYS A 285 -11.80 -16.02 17.34
N GLY A 286 -12.95 -16.56 16.98
CA GLY A 286 -13.56 -16.36 15.68
C GLY A 286 -14.29 -17.58 15.17
N GLY A 287 -14.84 -17.43 13.98
CA GLY A 287 -15.55 -18.51 13.30
C GLY A 287 -16.16 -18.08 11.99
N LYS A 288 -16.82 -19.03 11.36
CA LYS A 288 -17.44 -18.86 10.05
C LYS A 288 -18.96 -18.87 10.16
N ILE A 289 -19.59 -18.00 9.38
CA ILE A 289 -21.05 -17.91 9.26
C ILE A 289 -21.39 -17.96 7.77
N VAL A 290 -22.40 -18.73 7.40
CA VAL A 290 -22.98 -18.69 6.06
C VAL A 290 -24.24 -17.86 6.10
N LEU A 291 -24.25 -16.77 5.35
CA LEU A 291 -25.34 -15.80 5.32
C LEU A 291 -26.11 -15.88 4.00
N PRO A 292 -27.44 -16.11 4.01
CA PRO A 292 -28.26 -15.96 2.82
C PRO A 292 -28.39 -14.48 2.46
N LEU A 293 -28.27 -14.15 1.18
CA LEU A 293 -28.40 -12.78 0.64
C LEU A 293 -29.87 -12.42 0.37
N THR A 294 -30.71 -12.55 1.39
CA THR A 294 -32.09 -12.05 1.35
C THR A 294 -32.13 -10.59 1.75
N GLU A 295 -32.94 -9.80 1.04
CA GLU A 295 -33.13 -8.39 1.36
C GLU A 295 -33.66 -8.19 2.79
N GLY A 296 -33.10 -7.22 3.48
CA GLY A 296 -33.49 -6.87 4.84
C GLY A 296 -32.33 -6.76 5.82
N ILE A 297 -32.70 -6.65 7.09
CA ILE A 297 -31.74 -6.55 8.19
C ILE A 297 -31.21 -7.95 8.52
N ILE A 298 -29.90 -8.05 8.66
CA ILE A 298 -29.22 -9.24 9.12
C ILE A 298 -29.30 -9.28 10.65
N SER A 299 -30.03 -10.25 11.19
CA SER A 299 -30.09 -10.47 12.62
C SER A 299 -28.70 -10.82 13.18
N HIS A 300 -28.47 -10.47 14.44
CA HIS A 300 -27.23 -10.74 15.15
C HIS A 300 -26.80 -12.20 15.04
N GLN A 301 -25.57 -12.44 14.58
CA GLN A 301 -24.99 -13.76 14.50
C GLN A 301 -23.62 -13.77 15.17
N ALA A 302 -23.41 -14.69 16.10
CA ALA A 302 -22.12 -14.87 16.77
C ALA A 302 -21.24 -15.82 15.95
N PRO A 303 -20.11 -15.36 15.42
CA PRO A 303 -19.14 -16.25 14.74
C PRO A 303 -18.56 -17.27 15.69
N ASP A 304 -18.29 -16.88 16.93
CA ASP A 304 -17.82 -17.73 18.00
C ASP A 304 -18.91 -17.91 19.05
N LYS A 305 -19.36 -19.15 19.23
CA LYS A 305 -20.42 -19.49 20.20
C LYS A 305 -19.98 -19.31 21.66
N ALA A 306 -18.66 -19.31 21.92
CA ALA A 306 -18.14 -19.07 23.25
C ALA A 306 -18.20 -17.58 23.66
N PHE A 307 -18.28 -16.67 22.67
CA PHE A 307 -18.31 -15.22 22.86
C PHE A 307 -19.46 -14.58 22.06
N PRO A 308 -20.72 -14.84 22.43
CA PRO A 308 -21.89 -14.45 21.65
C PRO A 308 -22.10 -12.93 21.59
N GLU A 309 -21.46 -12.15 22.47
CA GLU A 309 -21.51 -10.69 22.49
C GLU A 309 -20.64 -10.07 21.40
N VAL A 310 -19.67 -10.79 20.83
CA VAL A 310 -18.96 -10.38 19.63
C VAL A 310 -19.70 -10.91 18.43
N ARG A 311 -20.37 -10.03 17.70
CA ARG A 311 -21.38 -10.44 16.73
C ARG A 311 -21.25 -9.73 15.39
N VAL A 312 -21.66 -10.40 14.32
CA VAL A 312 -21.83 -9.84 12.99
C VAL A 312 -23.29 -9.41 12.83
N GLN A 313 -23.49 -8.21 12.33
CA GLN A 313 -24.80 -7.64 11.99
C GLN A 313 -24.70 -6.75 10.75
N GLY A 314 -25.84 -6.40 10.15
CA GLY A 314 -25.83 -5.55 8.96
C GLY A 314 -27.14 -5.55 8.19
N SER A 315 -27.03 -5.31 6.88
CA SER A 315 -28.18 -5.30 5.98
C SER A 315 -27.82 -5.70 4.55
N VAL A 316 -28.78 -6.25 3.85
CA VAL A 316 -28.74 -6.53 2.42
C VAL A 316 -29.77 -5.67 1.73
N ARG A 317 -29.35 -4.81 0.80
CA ARG A 317 -30.27 -3.97 0.01
C ARG A 317 -30.90 -4.76 -1.14
N ALA A 318 -32.02 -4.26 -1.65
CA ALA A 318 -32.66 -4.75 -2.88
C ALA A 318 -31.65 -4.76 -4.05
N LYS A 319 -31.91 -5.59 -5.06
CA LYS A 319 -31.12 -5.58 -6.29
C LYS A 319 -31.22 -4.19 -6.95
N ASN A 320 -30.07 -3.66 -7.34
CA ASN A 320 -29.99 -2.42 -8.09
C ASN A 320 -30.40 -2.64 -9.57
N THR A 321 -30.34 -1.59 -10.39
CA THR A 321 -30.67 -1.64 -11.82
C THR A 321 -29.81 -2.61 -12.62
N ASN A 322 -28.59 -2.90 -12.17
CA ASN A 322 -27.68 -3.86 -12.78
C ASN A 322 -27.92 -5.29 -12.29
N GLY A 323 -28.85 -5.49 -11.37
CA GLY A 323 -29.13 -6.77 -10.73
C GLY A 323 -28.25 -7.11 -9.55
N ASP A 324 -27.25 -6.27 -9.18
CA ASP A 324 -26.35 -6.48 -8.06
C ASP A 324 -26.97 -6.05 -6.72
N ARG A 325 -26.42 -6.56 -5.63
CA ARG A 325 -26.84 -6.21 -4.26
C ARG A 325 -25.72 -5.51 -3.50
N LEU A 326 -26.11 -4.50 -2.74
CA LEU A 326 -25.23 -3.83 -1.78
C LEU A 326 -25.43 -4.47 -0.40
N VAL A 327 -24.34 -4.93 0.20
CA VAL A 327 -24.34 -5.58 1.52
C VAL A 327 -23.48 -4.76 2.47
N THR A 328 -24.02 -4.43 3.63
CA THR A 328 -23.28 -3.78 4.71
C THR A 328 -23.16 -4.73 5.89
N LEU A 329 -21.95 -4.93 6.39
CA LEU A 329 -21.66 -5.81 7.53
C LEU A 329 -20.81 -5.08 8.56
N PHE A 330 -21.09 -5.33 9.84
CA PHE A 330 -20.30 -4.86 10.97
C PHE A 330 -19.96 -6.03 11.89
N LEU A 331 -18.74 -6.05 12.38
CA LEU A 331 -18.32 -6.81 13.55
C LEU A 331 -18.44 -5.89 14.76
N VAL A 332 -19.25 -6.25 15.72
CA VAL A 332 -19.59 -5.43 16.88
C VAL A 332 -19.16 -6.10 18.16
N ASN A 333 -18.45 -5.39 19.01
CA ASN A 333 -18.15 -5.79 20.37
C ASN A 333 -19.24 -5.23 21.29
N ALA A 334 -20.18 -6.09 21.69
CA ALA A 334 -21.27 -5.74 22.60
C ALA A 334 -21.04 -6.26 24.03
N GLN A 335 -19.81 -6.68 24.35
CA GLN A 335 -19.44 -7.10 25.70
C GLN A 335 -19.54 -5.90 26.66
N GLU A 336 -19.92 -6.18 27.90
CA GLU A 336 -19.86 -5.19 28.98
C GLU A 336 -18.47 -5.21 29.63
N GLU A 337 -17.95 -4.04 29.98
CA GLU A 337 -16.64 -3.92 30.62
C GLU A 337 -16.76 -4.36 32.08
N PRO A 338 -15.95 -5.36 32.53
CA PRO A 338 -15.96 -5.79 33.90
C PRO A 338 -15.24 -4.77 34.81
N ASP A 339 -15.57 -4.74 36.10
CA ASP A 339 -14.94 -3.85 37.10
C ASP A 339 -13.43 -4.14 37.25
N THR A 340 -13.03 -5.40 37.07
CA THR A 340 -11.61 -5.81 37.18
C THR A 340 -11.16 -6.53 35.89
N ASN A 341 -9.87 -6.38 35.56
CA ASN A 341 -9.29 -6.93 34.31
C ASN A 341 -10.04 -6.46 33.05
N ARG A 342 -10.29 -5.19 32.96
CA ARG A 342 -11.09 -4.52 31.92
C ARG A 342 -10.71 -4.91 30.49
N ASP A 343 -9.42 -5.18 30.25
CA ASP A 343 -8.91 -5.59 28.92
C ASP A 343 -9.52 -6.90 28.41
N THR A 344 -10.14 -7.72 29.29
CA THR A 344 -10.79 -8.99 28.90
C THR A 344 -12.03 -8.78 28.02
N ALA A 345 -12.69 -7.64 28.10
CA ALA A 345 -13.86 -7.30 27.30
C ALA A 345 -13.51 -6.62 25.97
N TRP A 346 -12.24 -6.28 25.77
CA TRP A 346 -11.78 -5.66 24.54
C TRP A 346 -11.51 -6.71 23.45
N VAL A 347 -11.80 -6.35 22.21
CA VAL A 347 -11.49 -7.15 21.03
C VAL A 347 -10.24 -6.58 20.37
N PHE A 348 -9.25 -7.42 20.12
CA PHE A 348 -7.96 -7.05 19.53
C PHE A 348 -7.77 -7.70 18.18
N GLN A 349 -7.07 -7.04 17.28
CA GLN A 349 -6.79 -7.50 15.92
C GLN A 349 -8.05 -8.04 15.19
N PRO A 350 -9.16 -7.29 15.19
CA PRO A 350 -10.38 -7.74 14.54
C PRO A 350 -10.22 -7.75 13.02
N GLU A 351 -10.68 -8.82 12.39
CA GLU A 351 -10.70 -9.01 10.96
C GLU A 351 -12.05 -9.59 10.53
N LEU A 352 -12.63 -9.06 9.46
CA LEU A 352 -13.84 -9.55 8.84
C LEU A 352 -13.53 -9.87 7.37
N ILE A 353 -13.73 -11.14 6.99
CA ILE A 353 -13.43 -11.66 5.65
C ILE A 353 -14.71 -12.18 5.03
N VAL A 354 -14.99 -11.84 3.78
CA VAL A 354 -16.18 -12.31 3.06
C VAL A 354 -15.78 -12.95 1.74
N ARG A 355 -16.35 -14.13 1.48
CA ARG A 355 -16.11 -14.95 0.28
C ARG A 355 -17.41 -15.53 -0.26
N SER A 356 -17.36 -16.16 -1.44
CA SER A 356 -18.45 -17.02 -1.88
C SER A 356 -18.55 -18.28 -0.99
N GLU A 357 -19.75 -18.82 -0.79
CA GLU A 357 -19.98 -20.00 0.05
C GLU A 357 -19.17 -21.24 -0.37
N LYS A 358 -18.79 -21.35 -1.64
CA LYS A 358 -18.09 -22.53 -2.15
C LYS A 358 -16.59 -22.32 -2.18
N GLU A 359 -15.89 -22.74 -1.14
CA GLU A 359 -14.42 -22.75 -1.05
C GLU A 359 -13.72 -23.47 -2.22
N ALA A 360 -14.36 -24.51 -2.79
CA ALA A 360 -13.75 -25.32 -3.87
C ALA A 360 -13.68 -24.64 -5.24
N ALA A 361 -14.44 -23.56 -5.45
CA ALA A 361 -14.33 -22.71 -6.62
C ALA A 361 -14.40 -21.27 -6.10
N LYS A 362 -13.24 -20.64 -5.85
CA LYS A 362 -13.14 -19.22 -5.53
C LYS A 362 -13.90 -18.41 -6.61
N ARG A 363 -15.23 -18.38 -6.50
CA ARG A 363 -16.08 -17.68 -7.45
C ARG A 363 -15.93 -16.19 -7.20
N ALA A 364 -15.60 -15.45 -8.22
CA ALA A 364 -15.56 -14.01 -8.18
C ALA A 364 -17.00 -13.45 -8.17
N ILE A 365 -17.52 -13.18 -6.96
CA ILE A 365 -18.88 -12.68 -6.77
C ILE A 365 -18.93 -11.18 -6.48
N PHE A 366 -17.78 -10.57 -6.14
CA PHE A 366 -17.76 -9.15 -5.81
C PHE A 366 -17.69 -8.31 -7.08
N ARG A 367 -18.54 -7.32 -7.14
CA ARG A 367 -18.73 -6.39 -8.27
C ARG A 367 -18.30 -4.99 -7.88
N ARG A 368 -18.10 -4.16 -8.88
CA ARG A 368 -17.87 -2.73 -8.66
C ARG A 368 -18.99 -2.11 -7.83
N ARG A 369 -18.65 -1.40 -6.78
CA ARG A 369 -19.61 -0.68 -5.95
C ARG A 369 -20.25 0.44 -6.78
N PRO A 370 -21.60 0.52 -6.85
CA PRO A 370 -22.28 1.59 -7.58
C PRO A 370 -22.00 2.94 -6.91
N VAL A 371 -21.94 3.97 -7.72
CA VAL A 371 -21.89 5.35 -7.24
C VAL A 371 -23.31 5.73 -6.84
N LEU A 372 -23.51 6.15 -5.60
CA LEU A 372 -24.85 6.39 -5.03
C LEU A 372 -25.46 7.74 -5.43
N ASP A 373 -24.67 8.67 -5.97
CA ASP A 373 -25.16 9.98 -6.38
C ASP A 373 -25.69 9.93 -7.83
N ALA A 374 -26.97 9.67 -7.96
CA ALA A 374 -27.63 9.50 -9.26
C ALA A 374 -28.01 10.82 -9.97
N ASP A 375 -27.94 11.97 -9.31
CA ASP A 375 -28.34 13.25 -9.86
C ASP A 375 -27.15 14.01 -10.47
N GLY A 376 -26.78 13.60 -11.70
CA GLY A 376 -25.83 14.34 -12.53
C GLY A 376 -24.41 14.32 -11.98
N MET A 377 -23.64 13.28 -12.29
CA MET A 377 -22.22 13.28 -11.94
C MET A 377 -21.52 14.49 -12.54
N ASP A 378 -20.69 15.15 -11.74
CA ASP A 378 -19.77 16.16 -12.21
C ASP A 378 -18.92 15.58 -13.37
N PRO A 379 -18.80 16.25 -14.52
CA PRO A 379 -17.99 15.77 -15.65
C PRO A 379 -16.56 15.39 -15.27
N GLU A 380 -16.01 16.01 -14.23
CA GLU A 380 -14.69 15.65 -13.69
C GLU A 380 -14.70 14.25 -13.07
N ARG A 381 -15.74 13.90 -12.35
CA ARG A 381 -15.91 12.58 -11.73
C ARG A 381 -16.10 11.49 -12.78
N GLU A 382 -16.91 11.75 -13.82
CA GLU A 382 -17.08 10.81 -14.94
C GLU A 382 -15.77 10.55 -15.67
N ALA A 383 -14.95 11.59 -15.89
CA ALA A 383 -13.62 11.45 -16.48
C ALA A 383 -12.68 10.63 -15.58
N LEU A 384 -12.75 10.82 -14.26
CA LEU A 384 -11.97 10.00 -13.31
C LEU A 384 -12.43 8.54 -13.31
N GLU A 385 -13.70 8.27 -13.39
CA GLU A 385 -14.22 6.91 -13.50
C GLU A 385 -13.73 6.19 -14.76
N MET A 386 -13.69 6.88 -15.90
CA MET A 386 -13.10 6.34 -17.12
C MET A 386 -11.61 6.02 -16.93
N ILE A 387 -10.84 6.94 -16.34
CA ILE A 387 -9.39 6.77 -16.13
C ILE A 387 -9.10 5.59 -15.20
N TYR A 388 -9.88 5.45 -14.13
CA TYR A 388 -9.71 4.42 -13.11
C TYR A 388 -10.62 3.20 -13.30
N ARG A 389 -11.22 3.00 -14.49
CA ARG A 389 -12.15 1.89 -14.76
C ARG A 389 -11.62 0.50 -14.43
N ASN A 390 -10.30 0.30 -14.58
CA ASN A 390 -9.63 -0.97 -14.26
C ASN A 390 -9.13 -1.05 -12.80
N ARG A 391 -9.32 0.02 -12.01
CA ARG A 391 -9.07 0.04 -10.56
C ARG A 391 -10.41 0.08 -9.84
N VAL A 392 -11.00 -1.08 -9.74
CA VAL A 392 -12.37 -1.23 -9.25
C VAL A 392 -12.41 -1.11 -7.74
N GLU A 393 -13.33 -0.30 -7.24
CA GLU A 393 -13.67 -0.23 -5.82
C GLU A 393 -14.78 -1.23 -5.53
N PHE A 394 -14.45 -2.35 -4.89
CA PHE A 394 -15.40 -3.42 -4.55
C PHE A 394 -16.10 -3.17 -3.23
N ALA A 395 -15.43 -2.52 -2.30
CA ALA A 395 -15.92 -2.29 -0.95
C ALA A 395 -15.42 -0.96 -0.38
N VAL A 396 -16.12 -0.45 0.62
CA VAL A 396 -15.72 0.66 1.47
C VAL A 396 -15.75 0.24 2.93
N GLY A 397 -14.72 0.59 3.69
CA GLY A 397 -14.64 0.28 5.12
C GLY A 397 -15.31 1.33 6.00
N HIS A 398 -15.79 0.91 7.16
CA HIS A 398 -16.37 1.74 8.20
C HIS A 398 -15.51 1.63 9.46
N GLY A 399 -14.77 2.68 9.76
CA GLY A 399 -13.79 2.68 10.85
C GLY A 399 -12.52 1.85 10.59
N VAL A 400 -12.37 1.30 9.38
CA VAL A 400 -11.28 0.42 8.97
C VAL A 400 -11.12 0.50 7.45
N ALA A 401 -9.92 0.20 6.93
CA ALA A 401 -9.73 0.03 5.49
C ALA A 401 -10.20 -1.36 5.02
N VAL A 402 -10.36 -1.51 3.71
CA VAL A 402 -10.71 -2.79 3.07
C VAL A 402 -9.69 -3.16 2.01
N HIS A 403 -9.52 -4.45 1.82
CA HIS A 403 -8.72 -5.04 0.76
C HIS A 403 -9.59 -6.03 -0.02
N ALA A 404 -9.44 -6.06 -1.34
CA ALA A 404 -10.11 -7.02 -2.21
C ALA A 404 -9.08 -7.87 -2.96
N GLU A 405 -9.32 -9.18 -3.01
CA GLU A 405 -8.52 -10.11 -3.80
C GLU A 405 -9.18 -10.28 -5.16
N THR A 406 -8.57 -9.72 -6.19
CA THR A 406 -9.11 -9.75 -7.56
C THR A 406 -8.96 -11.12 -8.19
N ALA A 407 -9.88 -11.45 -9.11
CA ALA A 407 -9.75 -12.59 -10.00
C ALA A 407 -8.80 -12.27 -11.18
N ASP A 408 -8.66 -13.21 -12.11
CA ASP A 408 -7.94 -12.97 -13.38
C ASP A 408 -8.54 -11.77 -14.14
N ASP A 409 -9.87 -11.65 -14.11
CA ASP A 409 -10.56 -10.43 -14.50
C ASP A 409 -10.51 -9.44 -13.33
N VAL A 410 -9.68 -8.40 -13.46
CA VAL A 410 -9.49 -7.37 -12.44
C VAL A 410 -10.74 -6.55 -12.10
N THR A 411 -11.81 -6.68 -12.89
CA THR A 411 -13.11 -6.06 -12.61
C THR A 411 -13.96 -6.87 -11.63
N LEU A 412 -13.50 -8.04 -11.23
CA LEU A 412 -14.14 -8.96 -10.31
C LEU A 412 -13.21 -9.30 -9.15
N ALA A 413 -13.78 -9.53 -7.95
CA ALA A 413 -13.02 -10.02 -6.82
C ALA A 413 -13.62 -11.29 -6.22
N THR A 414 -12.75 -12.12 -5.64
CA THR A 414 -13.09 -13.41 -5.00
C THR A 414 -13.26 -13.28 -3.50
N GLU A 415 -12.63 -12.27 -2.90
CA GLU A 415 -12.63 -11.99 -1.47
C GLU A 415 -12.63 -10.49 -1.22
N VAL A 416 -13.32 -10.06 -0.17
CA VAL A 416 -13.17 -8.73 0.43
C VAL A 416 -12.93 -8.90 1.93
N ARG A 417 -12.00 -8.11 2.49
CA ARG A 417 -11.66 -8.17 3.93
C ARG A 417 -11.34 -6.81 4.49
N THR A 418 -11.58 -6.65 5.78
CA THR A 418 -11.13 -5.48 6.52
C THR A 418 -9.62 -5.56 6.78
N THR A 419 -8.95 -4.43 6.78
CA THR A 419 -7.53 -4.33 7.12
C THR A 419 -7.28 -3.08 7.95
N VAL A 420 -6.74 -3.27 9.15
CA VAL A 420 -6.49 -2.17 10.10
C VAL A 420 -5.33 -1.31 9.62
N MET A 421 -4.31 -1.92 9.05
CA MET A 421 -3.13 -1.23 8.52
C MET A 421 -3.03 -1.47 7.01
N PRO A 422 -3.71 -0.65 6.18
CA PRO A 422 -3.63 -0.79 4.74
C PRO A 422 -2.24 -0.43 4.24
N GLN A 423 -1.82 -1.13 3.19
CA GLN A 423 -0.56 -0.86 2.52
C GLN A 423 -0.79 -0.62 1.03
N TYR A 424 0.01 0.25 0.46
CA TYR A 424 0.03 0.50 -0.96
C TYR A 424 1.46 0.74 -1.43
N GLU A 425 1.87 0.01 -2.46
CA GLU A 425 3.18 0.20 -3.07
C GLU A 425 3.08 1.19 -4.22
N VAL A 426 3.74 2.35 -4.05
CA VAL A 426 3.83 3.35 -5.11
C VAL A 426 4.83 2.87 -6.15
N GLN A 427 4.35 2.70 -7.38
CA GLN A 427 5.20 2.30 -8.49
C GLN A 427 6.23 3.39 -8.83
N VAL A 428 7.46 2.97 -9.09
CA VAL A 428 8.51 3.88 -9.58
C VAL A 428 8.19 4.28 -11.02
N THR A 429 8.21 5.59 -11.28
CA THR A 429 8.05 6.09 -12.65
C THR A 429 9.37 5.98 -13.41
N GLU A 430 9.39 5.19 -14.44
CA GLU A 430 10.54 5.03 -15.31
C GLU A 430 10.41 5.86 -16.60
N THR A 431 11.54 6.13 -17.24
CA THR A 431 11.55 6.79 -18.55
C THR A 431 11.24 5.74 -19.61
N PRO A 432 10.18 5.92 -20.43
CA PRO A 432 9.90 4.98 -21.52
C PRO A 432 11.06 4.98 -22.53
N GLY A 433 11.27 3.83 -23.17
CA GLY A 433 12.31 3.63 -24.18
C GLY A 433 13.47 2.74 -23.71
N LEU A 434 13.43 2.25 -22.47
CA LEU A 434 14.40 1.28 -21.93
C LEU A 434 13.91 -0.17 -22.06
N ASP A 435 12.58 -0.37 -22.05
CA ASP A 435 11.97 -1.69 -22.18
C ASP A 435 11.72 -2.04 -23.66
N PRO A 436 11.97 -3.31 -24.10
CA PRO A 436 11.67 -3.75 -25.45
C PRO A 436 10.20 -3.59 -25.89
N SER A 437 9.27 -3.57 -24.93
CA SER A 437 7.83 -3.37 -25.17
C SER A 437 7.45 -1.90 -25.39
N ASP A 438 8.35 -0.96 -25.08
CA ASP A 438 8.10 0.47 -25.28
C ASP A 438 7.96 0.81 -26.77
N ARG A 439 7.30 1.93 -27.04
CA ARG A 439 7.12 2.45 -28.40
C ARG A 439 8.47 2.67 -29.09
N SER A 440 8.55 2.31 -30.37
CA SER A 440 9.80 2.34 -31.14
C SER A 440 10.44 3.73 -31.19
N ALA A 441 9.64 4.79 -31.31
CA ALA A 441 10.12 6.16 -31.29
C ALA A 441 10.75 6.54 -29.94
N MET A 442 10.16 6.10 -28.83
CA MET A 442 10.72 6.33 -27.49
C MET A 442 12.05 5.59 -27.33
N ARG A 443 12.14 4.34 -27.77
CA ARG A 443 13.39 3.58 -27.75
C ARG A 443 14.49 4.24 -28.60
N GLU A 444 14.13 4.77 -29.77
CA GLU A 444 15.06 5.48 -30.63
C GLU A 444 15.53 6.80 -29.98
N MET A 445 14.62 7.58 -29.37
CA MET A 445 14.99 8.81 -28.67
C MET A 445 15.96 8.55 -27.53
N VAL A 446 15.76 7.48 -26.76
CA VAL A 446 16.65 7.13 -25.64
C VAL A 446 17.99 6.60 -26.17
N SER A 447 17.97 5.64 -27.10
CA SER A 447 19.20 5.00 -27.61
C SER A 447 20.10 5.97 -28.41
N SER A 448 19.50 6.91 -29.13
CA SER A 448 20.24 7.95 -29.85
C SER A 448 20.69 9.12 -28.98
N GLY A 449 20.27 9.16 -27.70
CA GLY A 449 20.62 10.25 -26.78
C GLY A 449 19.95 11.60 -27.13
N LEU A 450 18.80 11.58 -27.78
CA LEU A 450 18.05 12.82 -28.11
C LEU A 450 17.45 13.51 -26.88
N LEU A 451 17.42 12.84 -25.73
CA LEU A 451 16.98 13.46 -24.48
C LEU A 451 18.13 14.13 -23.71
N ASP A 452 19.38 14.05 -24.17
CA ASP A 452 20.53 14.71 -23.54
C ASP A 452 20.43 16.22 -23.71
N MET A 453 20.35 16.92 -22.57
CA MET A 453 20.27 18.38 -22.53
C MET A 453 21.45 19.06 -23.24
N ARG A 454 22.68 18.52 -23.13
CA ARG A 454 23.85 19.08 -23.86
C ARG A 454 23.72 18.91 -25.36
N ARG A 455 23.24 17.76 -25.80
CA ARG A 455 23.00 17.52 -27.23
C ARG A 455 21.94 18.45 -27.77
N LEU A 456 20.81 18.60 -27.09
CA LEU A 456 19.75 19.54 -27.47
C LEU A 456 20.23 21.02 -27.50
N ALA A 457 21.20 21.35 -26.66
CA ALA A 457 21.80 22.70 -26.67
C ALA A 457 22.72 22.97 -27.87
N THR A 458 23.26 21.93 -28.51
CA THR A 458 24.30 22.08 -29.55
C THR A 458 23.90 21.61 -30.94
N LEU A 459 22.77 20.89 -31.07
CA LEU A 459 22.28 20.48 -32.38
C LEU A 459 22.00 21.66 -33.31
N GLU A 460 22.35 21.49 -34.58
CA GLU A 460 21.91 22.41 -35.63
C GLU A 460 20.40 22.37 -35.78
N ILE A 461 19.80 23.39 -36.38
CA ILE A 461 18.34 23.59 -36.36
C ILE A 461 17.58 22.43 -37.01
N ASP A 462 18.00 21.99 -38.19
CA ASP A 462 17.27 20.92 -38.89
C ASP A 462 17.34 19.58 -38.14
N PRO A 463 18.50 19.09 -37.68
CA PRO A 463 18.57 17.90 -36.82
C PRO A 463 17.80 18.06 -35.49
N LEU A 464 17.74 19.24 -34.91
CA LEU A 464 16.97 19.51 -33.70
C LEU A 464 15.47 19.39 -33.96
N VAL A 465 14.97 20.00 -35.04
CA VAL A 465 13.57 19.94 -35.46
C VAL A 465 13.17 18.51 -35.75
N ASP A 466 14.01 17.76 -36.46
CA ASP A 466 13.76 16.34 -36.77
C ASP A 466 13.65 15.50 -35.47
N ALA A 467 14.57 15.70 -34.53
CA ALA A 467 14.58 15.03 -33.23
C ALA A 467 13.32 15.32 -32.41
N LEU A 468 12.93 16.59 -32.31
CA LEU A 468 11.73 16.99 -31.58
C LEU A 468 10.44 16.55 -32.28
N SER A 469 10.46 16.48 -33.61
CA SER A 469 9.34 15.99 -34.43
C SER A 469 9.09 14.50 -34.24
N MET A 470 10.06 13.71 -33.83
CA MET A 470 9.81 12.31 -33.46
C MET A 470 8.83 12.22 -32.29
N LEU A 471 8.99 13.03 -31.25
CA LEU A 471 8.09 13.08 -30.10
C LEU A 471 6.67 13.48 -30.51
N THR A 472 6.52 14.53 -31.33
CA THR A 472 5.19 15.01 -31.73
C THR A 472 4.47 14.03 -32.65
N LYS A 473 5.18 13.41 -33.60
CA LYS A 473 4.62 12.38 -34.50
C LYS A 473 4.19 11.13 -33.77
N ASP A 474 5.02 10.65 -32.83
CA ASP A 474 4.67 9.47 -32.05
C ASP A 474 3.46 9.73 -31.14
N TYR A 475 3.37 10.94 -30.57
CA TYR A 475 2.21 11.33 -29.78
C TYR A 475 0.92 11.41 -30.61
N ALA A 476 0.99 11.91 -31.85
CA ALA A 476 -0.14 11.88 -32.79
C ALA A 476 -0.60 10.44 -33.10
N ALA A 477 0.36 9.56 -33.40
CA ALA A 477 0.05 8.15 -33.65
C ALA A 477 -0.60 7.49 -32.44
N TRP A 478 -0.11 7.79 -31.24
CA TRP A 478 -0.72 7.31 -29.99
C TRP A 478 -2.16 7.82 -29.81
N ILE A 479 -2.44 9.09 -30.13
CA ILE A 479 -3.81 9.64 -30.08
C ILE A 479 -4.74 8.86 -31.00
N ASP A 480 -4.30 8.58 -32.22
CA ASP A 480 -5.09 7.81 -33.20
C ASP A 480 -5.35 6.37 -32.73
N GLU A 481 -4.36 5.74 -32.11
CA GLU A 481 -4.50 4.41 -31.49
C GLU A 481 -5.54 4.44 -30.36
N GLN A 482 -5.50 5.47 -29.48
CA GLN A 482 -6.46 5.58 -28.39
C GLN A 482 -7.89 5.87 -28.91
N ARG A 483 -8.03 6.71 -29.96
CA ARG A 483 -9.32 6.96 -30.58
C ARG A 483 -9.95 5.68 -31.14
N ALA A 484 -9.16 4.79 -31.72
CA ALA A 484 -9.63 3.52 -32.24
C ALA A 484 -10.17 2.56 -31.16
N ARG A 485 -9.79 2.78 -29.89
CA ARG A 485 -10.26 1.98 -28.74
C ARG A 485 -11.63 2.45 -28.21
N VAL A 486 -12.04 3.69 -28.52
CA VAL A 486 -13.30 4.25 -28.08
C VAL A 486 -14.46 3.49 -28.75
N GLY A 487 -15.44 3.06 -27.95
CA GLY A 487 -16.58 2.27 -28.43
C GLY A 487 -16.29 0.78 -28.70
N SER A 488 -15.03 0.36 -28.68
CA SER A 488 -14.63 -1.05 -28.83
C SER A 488 -14.14 -1.66 -27.51
N GLU A 489 -13.01 -1.19 -27.01
CA GLU A 489 -12.45 -1.62 -25.72
C GLU A 489 -12.91 -0.73 -24.54
N ILE A 490 -13.17 0.56 -24.82
CA ILE A 490 -13.64 1.53 -23.85
C ILE A 490 -15.11 1.81 -24.15
N THR A 491 -15.99 1.11 -23.45
CA THR A 491 -17.44 1.21 -23.61
C THR A 491 -18.07 1.94 -22.42
N GLY A 492 -19.17 2.69 -22.67
CA GLY A 492 -19.90 3.41 -21.63
C GLY A 492 -19.26 4.74 -21.19
N TYR A 493 -18.21 5.20 -21.89
CA TYR A 493 -17.51 6.47 -21.60
C TYR A 493 -17.25 7.26 -22.89
N ASP A 494 -18.14 7.18 -23.86
CA ASP A 494 -17.90 7.74 -25.21
C ASP A 494 -17.64 9.25 -25.17
N THR A 495 -18.46 9.99 -24.41
CA THR A 495 -18.32 11.45 -24.27
C THR A 495 -17.00 11.83 -23.59
N GLN A 496 -16.66 11.19 -22.49
CA GLN A 496 -15.44 11.47 -21.71
C GLN A 496 -14.19 11.07 -22.49
N SER A 497 -14.27 9.96 -23.22
CA SER A 497 -13.18 9.47 -24.09
C SER A 497 -12.94 10.45 -25.23
N GLN A 498 -13.99 10.94 -25.88
CA GLN A 498 -13.85 11.91 -26.96
C GLN A 498 -13.26 13.22 -26.45
N GLN A 499 -13.77 13.76 -25.33
CA GLN A 499 -13.23 14.98 -24.71
C GLN A 499 -11.76 14.83 -24.32
N ALA A 500 -11.36 13.65 -23.79
CA ALA A 500 -9.97 13.38 -23.46
C ALA A 500 -9.08 13.37 -24.72
N MET A 501 -9.54 12.76 -25.82
CA MET A 501 -8.81 12.72 -27.08
C MET A 501 -8.72 14.09 -27.75
N ASP A 502 -9.78 14.91 -27.68
CA ASP A 502 -9.77 16.28 -28.18
C ASP A 502 -8.79 17.14 -27.40
N SER A 503 -8.72 17.00 -26.08
CA SER A 503 -7.71 17.66 -25.24
C SER A 503 -6.29 17.20 -25.59
N CYS A 504 -6.08 15.92 -25.88
CA CYS A 504 -4.80 15.40 -26.35
C CYS A 504 -4.41 15.98 -27.72
N GLN A 505 -5.39 16.15 -28.60
CA GLN A 505 -5.17 16.77 -29.91
C GLN A 505 -4.79 18.26 -29.81
N GLU A 506 -5.41 19.00 -28.89
CA GLU A 506 -5.02 20.39 -28.60
C GLU A 506 -3.56 20.46 -28.10
N ILE A 507 -3.18 19.56 -27.20
CA ILE A 507 -1.79 19.45 -26.71
C ILE A 507 -0.83 19.10 -27.85
N HIS A 508 -1.19 18.14 -28.73
CA HIS A 508 -0.37 17.81 -29.89
C HIS A 508 -0.15 19.04 -30.78
N THR A 509 -1.21 19.79 -31.09
CA THR A 509 -1.12 21.00 -31.91
C THR A 509 -0.17 22.03 -31.28
N ARG A 510 -0.22 22.22 -29.95
CA ARG A 510 0.67 23.12 -29.24
C ARG A 510 2.13 22.62 -29.21
N LEU A 511 2.34 21.32 -29.06
CA LEU A 511 3.69 20.72 -29.18
C LEU A 511 4.29 21.02 -30.54
N GLN A 512 3.51 20.86 -31.62
CA GLN A 512 3.94 21.17 -32.98
C GLN A 512 4.25 22.65 -33.14
N GLN A 513 3.39 23.54 -32.62
CA GLN A 513 3.65 24.98 -32.58
C GLN A 513 4.95 25.31 -31.85
N GLY A 514 5.27 24.59 -30.75
CA GLY A 514 6.54 24.74 -30.04
C GLY A 514 7.75 24.43 -30.92
N VAL A 515 7.70 23.33 -31.65
CA VAL A 515 8.74 22.94 -32.62
C VAL A 515 8.86 23.96 -33.74
N ASP A 516 7.73 24.42 -34.29
CA ASP A 516 7.69 25.41 -35.36
C ASP A 516 8.22 26.79 -34.88
N THR A 517 7.95 27.17 -33.65
CA THR A 517 8.51 28.40 -33.05
C THR A 517 10.02 28.33 -32.96
N LEU A 518 10.57 27.18 -32.49
CA LEU A 518 12.03 27.00 -32.46
C LEU A 518 12.66 27.03 -33.85
N LYS A 519 11.95 26.58 -34.88
CA LYS A 519 12.41 26.61 -36.25
C LYS A 519 12.46 28.04 -36.83
N ASN A 520 11.47 28.86 -36.49
CA ASN A 520 11.24 30.14 -37.15
C ASN A 520 11.67 31.35 -36.32
N ASP A 521 11.96 31.21 -35.03
CA ASP A 521 12.37 32.28 -34.12
C ASP A 521 13.75 32.00 -33.53
N GLU A 522 14.76 32.74 -34.03
CA GLU A 522 16.15 32.62 -33.55
C GLU A 522 16.31 32.92 -32.06
N LYS A 523 15.51 33.85 -31.51
CA LYS A 523 15.57 34.17 -30.07
C LYS A 523 15.02 33.05 -29.22
N ALA A 524 13.90 32.48 -29.63
CA ALA A 524 13.34 31.29 -28.96
C ALA A 524 14.31 30.11 -29.01
N LEU A 525 14.95 29.88 -30.16
CA LEU A 525 15.98 28.83 -30.30
C LEU A 525 17.19 29.08 -29.39
N ALA A 526 17.70 30.32 -29.36
CA ALA A 526 18.82 30.70 -28.48
C ALA A 526 18.47 30.48 -26.99
N ALA A 527 17.26 30.89 -26.60
CA ALA A 527 16.77 30.69 -25.24
C ALA A 527 16.62 29.19 -24.90
N PHE A 528 16.08 28.37 -25.80
CA PHE A 528 15.97 26.92 -25.63
C PHE A 528 17.34 26.26 -25.47
N ARG A 529 18.32 26.62 -26.32
CA ARG A 529 19.68 26.08 -26.20
C ARG A 529 20.34 26.48 -24.88
N PHE A 530 20.21 27.75 -24.48
CA PHE A 530 20.72 28.22 -23.19
C PHE A 530 20.07 27.50 -22.01
N ALA A 531 18.73 27.30 -22.01
CA ALA A 531 18.02 26.60 -20.96
C ALA A 531 18.52 25.16 -20.83
N ASN A 532 18.70 24.45 -21.93
CA ASN A 532 19.25 23.09 -21.94
C ASN A 532 20.68 23.05 -21.37
N GLN A 533 21.55 23.97 -21.77
CA GLN A 533 22.93 24.06 -21.26
C GLN A 533 22.96 24.38 -19.76
N ALA A 534 22.13 25.32 -19.31
CA ALA A 534 22.04 25.72 -17.91
C ALA A 534 21.53 24.55 -17.04
N MET A 535 20.49 23.87 -17.49
CA MET A 535 19.92 22.72 -16.78
C MET A 535 20.90 21.56 -16.68
N ALA A 536 21.60 21.20 -17.76
CA ALA A 536 22.64 20.18 -17.73
C ALA A 536 23.71 20.51 -16.68
N THR A 537 24.20 21.75 -16.69
CA THR A 537 25.22 22.21 -15.75
C THR A 537 24.72 22.19 -14.31
N GLN A 538 23.51 22.70 -14.08
CA GLN A 538 22.90 22.72 -12.76
C GLN A 538 22.71 21.32 -12.17
N ARG A 539 22.19 20.38 -12.95
CA ARG A 539 21.94 19.01 -12.49
C ARG A 539 23.25 18.29 -12.12
N VAL A 540 24.27 18.38 -12.98
CA VAL A 540 25.59 17.79 -12.71
C VAL A 540 26.19 18.36 -11.42
N ARG A 541 26.17 19.70 -11.26
CA ARG A 541 26.68 20.35 -10.05
C ARG A 541 25.86 20.03 -8.80
N SER A 542 24.55 19.88 -8.92
CA SER A 542 23.70 19.51 -7.78
C SER A 542 24.00 18.11 -7.26
N GLN A 543 24.21 17.14 -8.16
CA GLN A 543 24.57 15.77 -7.78
C GLN A 543 25.97 15.73 -7.14
N TYR A 544 26.94 16.41 -7.74
CA TYR A 544 28.26 16.55 -7.17
C TYR A 544 28.23 17.18 -5.77
N ALA A 545 27.50 18.29 -5.59
CA ALA A 545 27.38 18.94 -4.28
C ALA A 545 26.69 18.04 -3.23
N LEU A 546 25.76 17.19 -3.64
CA LEU A 546 25.11 16.22 -2.75
C LEU A 546 26.10 15.15 -2.27
N ALA A 547 26.90 14.59 -3.18
CA ALA A 547 27.93 13.61 -2.84
C ALA A 547 29.01 14.20 -1.91
N MET A 548 29.44 15.43 -2.20
CA MET A 548 30.39 16.14 -1.33
C MET A 548 29.85 16.36 0.09
N ARG A 549 28.56 16.68 0.24
CA ARG A 549 27.92 16.82 1.57
C ARG A 549 27.84 15.50 2.34
N ARG A 550 27.84 14.38 1.64
CA ARG A 550 27.88 13.03 2.24
C ARG A 550 29.30 12.61 2.60
N GLY A 551 30.32 13.44 2.30
CA GLY A 551 31.72 13.13 2.56
C GLY A 551 32.34 12.17 1.54
N GLU A 552 31.72 12.00 0.38
CA GLU A 552 32.25 11.15 -0.70
C GLU A 552 33.43 11.84 -1.38
N ASP A 553 34.53 11.10 -1.63
CA ASP A 553 35.69 11.60 -2.39
C ASP A 553 35.44 11.44 -3.90
N VAL A 554 34.89 12.48 -4.51
CA VAL A 554 34.42 12.44 -5.90
C VAL A 554 34.80 13.70 -6.67
N THR A 555 34.87 13.58 -8.00
CA THR A 555 35.10 14.70 -8.92
C THR A 555 33.83 15.03 -9.68
N ILE A 556 33.68 16.27 -10.13
CA ILE A 556 32.50 16.71 -10.87
C ILE A 556 32.29 15.94 -12.18
N ASP A 557 33.39 15.49 -12.82
CA ASP A 557 33.34 14.79 -14.10
C ASP A 557 32.65 13.41 -13.98
N GLN A 558 32.69 12.79 -12.80
CA GLN A 558 31.99 11.54 -12.52
C GLN A 558 30.46 11.69 -12.58
N PHE A 559 29.96 12.90 -12.38
CA PHE A 559 28.54 13.21 -12.45
C PHE A 559 28.09 13.73 -13.83
N ASP A 560 29.03 14.02 -14.73
CA ASP A 560 28.71 14.48 -16.08
C ASP A 560 28.41 13.33 -17.03
N VAL A 561 27.40 12.57 -16.65
CA VAL A 561 26.91 11.38 -17.38
C VAL A 561 25.49 11.59 -17.87
N LEU A 562 25.11 10.88 -18.92
CA LEU A 562 23.78 10.99 -19.56
C LEU A 562 22.63 10.86 -18.54
N LYS A 563 22.72 9.93 -17.61
CA LYS A 563 21.72 9.71 -16.55
C LYS A 563 21.41 10.99 -15.76
N ASN A 564 22.40 11.85 -15.53
CA ASN A 564 22.25 13.05 -14.71
C ASN A 564 21.77 14.27 -15.51
N ARG A 565 21.88 14.28 -16.84
CA ARG A 565 21.54 15.40 -17.70
C ARG A 565 20.54 15.08 -18.81
N SER A 566 19.80 13.97 -18.67
CA SER A 566 18.74 13.60 -19.59
C SER A 566 17.39 14.14 -19.14
N TRP A 567 16.61 14.69 -20.08
CA TRP A 567 15.21 14.96 -19.88
C TRP A 567 14.39 13.66 -19.82
N ARG A 568 13.32 13.70 -19.05
CA ARG A 568 12.23 12.74 -19.27
C ARG A 568 11.36 13.27 -20.43
N PRO A 569 10.77 12.40 -21.27
CA PRO A 569 9.99 12.85 -22.42
C PRO A 569 8.91 13.89 -22.08
N PHE A 570 8.20 13.71 -20.98
CA PHE A 570 7.16 14.66 -20.56
C PHE A 570 7.71 16.04 -20.12
N GLN A 571 8.93 16.10 -19.57
CA GLN A 571 9.58 17.37 -19.21
C GLN A 571 9.95 18.15 -20.47
N LEU A 572 10.49 17.46 -21.47
CA LEU A 572 10.78 18.06 -22.77
C LEU A 572 9.50 18.52 -23.47
N ALA A 573 8.45 17.70 -23.46
CA ALA A 573 7.13 18.08 -23.97
C ALA A 573 6.58 19.33 -23.30
N PHE A 574 6.70 19.45 -21.97
CA PHE A 574 6.25 20.63 -21.24
C PHE A 574 7.01 21.90 -21.64
N LEU A 575 8.32 21.80 -21.89
CA LEU A 575 9.09 22.93 -22.44
C LEU A 575 8.54 23.35 -23.79
N LEU A 576 8.33 22.39 -24.72
CA LEU A 576 7.80 22.68 -26.05
C LEU A 576 6.41 23.32 -26.01
N LEU A 577 5.51 22.83 -25.13
CA LEU A 577 4.18 23.43 -24.92
C LEU A 577 4.24 24.89 -24.47
N SER A 578 5.26 25.25 -23.73
CA SER A 578 5.40 26.59 -23.14
C SER A 578 6.05 27.59 -24.08
N ILE A 579 6.86 27.15 -25.05
CA ILE A 579 7.65 28.02 -25.94
C ILE A 579 6.79 29.03 -26.71
N PRO A 580 5.68 28.69 -27.37
CA PRO A 580 4.89 29.66 -28.13
C PRO A 580 4.40 30.84 -27.29
N SER A 581 3.86 30.54 -26.10
CA SER A 581 3.34 31.55 -25.19
C SER A 581 4.42 32.36 -24.51
N LEU A 582 5.63 31.84 -24.39
CA LEU A 582 6.80 32.57 -23.87
C LEU A 582 7.40 33.49 -24.91
N ALA A 583 7.46 33.04 -26.16
CA ALA A 583 8.03 33.81 -27.28
C ALA A 583 7.13 34.97 -27.73
N ASP A 584 5.80 34.79 -27.68
CA ASP A 584 4.84 35.81 -28.11
C ASP A 584 4.01 36.36 -26.92
N PRO A 585 4.24 37.62 -26.51
CA PRO A 585 3.46 38.28 -25.46
C PRO A 585 1.97 38.39 -25.76
N SER A 586 1.57 38.37 -27.04
CA SER A 586 0.16 38.44 -27.48
C SER A 586 -0.53 37.09 -27.59
N HIS A 587 0.20 36.00 -27.31
CA HIS A 587 -0.34 34.64 -27.40
C HIS A 587 -1.62 34.48 -26.56
N PRO A 588 -2.68 33.82 -27.09
CA PRO A 588 -3.96 33.64 -26.40
C PRO A 588 -3.84 33.12 -24.97
N ASP A 589 -2.91 32.19 -24.70
CA ASP A 589 -2.69 31.64 -23.37
C ASP A 589 -2.15 32.63 -22.34
N ARG A 590 -1.60 33.79 -22.79
CA ARG A 590 -1.13 34.87 -21.91
C ARG A 590 -2.19 35.93 -21.66
N VAL A 591 -3.03 36.21 -22.65
CA VAL A 591 -3.97 37.33 -22.63
C VAL A 591 -5.37 36.93 -22.17
N GLN A 592 -5.77 35.64 -22.29
CA GLN A 592 -7.07 35.17 -21.83
C GLN A 592 -7.04 34.80 -20.34
N PRO A 593 -8.11 35.09 -19.58
CA PRO A 593 -8.22 34.59 -18.22
C PRO A 593 -8.16 33.06 -18.26
N LEU A 594 -7.23 32.51 -17.54
CA LEU A 594 -6.82 31.11 -17.51
C LEU A 594 -8.00 30.15 -17.47
N LYS A 595 -8.31 29.51 -18.58
CA LYS A 595 -8.89 28.17 -18.55
C LYS A 595 -7.80 27.24 -17.96
N PRO A 596 -8.12 26.45 -16.91
CA PRO A 596 -7.17 25.45 -16.42
C PRO A 596 -6.91 24.49 -17.56
N MET A 597 -5.68 24.48 -18.07
CA MET A 597 -5.27 23.56 -19.11
C MET A 597 -5.04 22.19 -18.48
N PRO A 598 -5.79 21.14 -18.85
CA PRO A 598 -5.48 19.79 -18.41
C PRO A 598 -4.20 19.33 -19.14
N ILE A 599 -3.11 19.23 -18.40
CA ILE A 599 -1.91 18.58 -18.90
C ILE A 599 -2.10 17.07 -18.69
N CYS A 600 -2.58 16.39 -19.71
CA CYS A 600 -2.58 14.92 -19.74
C CYS A 600 -1.16 14.42 -20.07
N CYS A 601 -0.28 14.37 -19.07
CA CYS A 601 0.92 13.56 -19.16
C CYS A 601 0.52 12.14 -18.78
N GLY A 602 0.65 11.21 -19.71
CA GLY A 602 0.17 9.84 -19.60
C GLY A 602 0.29 9.24 -18.20
N SER A 603 -0.83 8.91 -17.61
CA SER A 603 -1.16 8.28 -16.35
C SER A 603 -1.47 9.17 -15.12
N GLN A 604 -1.14 10.46 -15.07
CA GLN A 604 -1.59 11.31 -13.95
C GLN A 604 -1.95 12.73 -14.41
N ARG A 605 -3.14 13.15 -14.06
CA ARG A 605 -3.68 14.49 -14.28
C ARG A 605 -3.02 15.48 -13.32
N VAL A 606 -2.17 16.35 -13.81
CA VAL A 606 -1.71 17.51 -13.02
C VAL A 606 -2.65 18.68 -13.32
N VAL A 607 -3.65 18.87 -12.45
CA VAL A 607 -4.52 20.05 -12.48
C VAL A 607 -3.81 21.18 -11.73
N VAL A 608 -3.28 22.17 -12.47
CA VAL A 608 -2.77 23.40 -11.87
C VAL A 608 -3.97 24.32 -11.60
N LYS A 609 -4.66 24.11 -10.47
CA LYS A 609 -5.62 25.11 -9.93
C LYS A 609 -4.82 26.24 -9.27
N ARG A 610 -5.16 27.49 -9.61
CA ARG A 610 -4.70 28.66 -8.84
C ARG A 610 -5.13 28.52 -7.37
N LYS A 611 -4.27 27.97 -6.54
CA LYS A 611 -4.17 28.29 -5.11
C LYS A 611 -2.69 28.35 -4.75
N PRO A 612 -2.33 29.21 -3.75
CA PRO A 612 -0.95 29.67 -3.63
C PRO A 612 -0.02 28.52 -3.32
N ILE A 613 1.14 28.61 -3.92
CA ILE A 613 2.50 28.07 -3.65
C ILE A 613 2.66 26.95 -2.59
N TRP A 614 1.73 26.71 -1.67
CA TRP A 614 1.83 25.74 -0.56
C TRP A 614 1.74 24.27 -0.96
N VAL A 615 1.09 23.93 -2.07
CA VAL A 615 0.97 22.52 -2.55
C VAL A 615 2.23 22.07 -3.29
N LEU A 616 3.10 22.99 -3.69
CA LEU A 616 4.33 22.71 -4.41
C LEU A 616 5.51 22.28 -3.51
N GLN A 617 5.38 22.40 -2.19
CA GLN A 617 6.48 22.14 -1.25
C GLN A 617 6.75 20.67 -0.92
N HIS A 618 5.87 19.75 -1.28
CA HIS A 618 5.98 18.33 -0.85
C HIS A 618 6.30 17.34 -1.97
N SER A 619 6.60 17.80 -3.19
CA SER A 619 7.08 16.91 -4.25
C SER A 619 8.38 17.45 -4.84
N PRO A 620 9.53 16.82 -4.60
CA PRO A 620 10.81 17.16 -5.25
C PRO A 620 10.71 17.19 -6.78
N TRP A 621 9.79 16.51 -7.29
CA TRP A 621 9.45 16.25 -8.69
C TRP A 621 8.86 17.45 -9.43
N LEU A 622 7.92 18.15 -8.80
CA LEU A 622 7.34 19.38 -9.33
C LEU A 622 8.34 20.54 -9.25
N PHE A 623 9.25 20.49 -8.31
CA PHE A 623 10.26 21.51 -8.11
C PHE A 623 11.26 21.58 -9.28
N ASP A 624 11.65 20.42 -9.83
CA ASP A 624 12.56 20.37 -10.98
C ASP A 624 11.88 20.83 -12.29
N VAL A 625 10.60 20.53 -12.47
CA VAL A 625 9.81 21.00 -13.63
C VAL A 625 9.57 22.51 -13.53
N CYS A 626 9.20 23.01 -12.35
CA CYS A 626 9.03 24.45 -12.12
C CYS A 626 10.35 25.21 -12.24
N ARG A 627 11.49 24.65 -11.80
CA ARG A 627 12.80 25.25 -11.99
C ARG A 627 13.20 25.35 -13.47
N ALA A 628 12.95 24.31 -14.27
CA ALA A 628 13.21 24.34 -15.70
C ALA A 628 12.36 25.41 -16.40
N THR A 629 11.09 25.54 -16.01
CA THR A 629 10.19 26.57 -16.51
C THR A 629 10.62 27.98 -16.05
N TRP A 630 11.05 28.09 -14.79
CA TRP A 630 11.55 29.36 -14.24
C TRP A 630 12.83 29.84 -14.95
N VAL A 631 13.77 28.94 -15.21
CA VAL A 631 14.99 29.26 -15.96
C VAL A 631 14.63 29.67 -17.39
N ALA A 632 13.74 28.97 -18.07
CA ALA A 632 13.25 29.34 -19.39
C ALA A 632 12.47 30.65 -19.36
N MET A 633 11.62 30.91 -18.35
CA MET A 633 10.89 32.15 -18.16
C MET A 633 11.82 33.34 -17.86
N ILE A 634 12.84 33.15 -17.02
CA ILE A 634 13.82 34.21 -16.73
C ILE A 634 14.63 34.55 -17.97
N VAL A 635 15.05 33.54 -18.75
CA VAL A 635 15.83 33.76 -19.97
C VAL A 635 15.02 34.46 -21.04
N LEU A 636 13.73 34.11 -21.24
CA LEU A 636 12.86 34.76 -22.22
C LEU A 636 12.30 36.10 -21.74
N ALA A 637 12.20 36.33 -20.42
CA ALA A 637 11.73 37.61 -19.86
C ALA A 637 12.83 38.67 -19.65
N VAL A 638 14.11 38.25 -19.60
CA VAL A 638 15.27 39.14 -19.33
C VAL A 638 16.07 39.44 -20.60
N TRP A 639 15.79 38.74 -21.71
CA TRP A 639 16.45 38.97 -22.98
C TRP A 639 15.66 40.04 -23.77
N PRO A 640 16.27 41.19 -24.12
CA PRO A 640 15.61 42.25 -24.89
C PRO A 640 15.32 41.83 -26.33
#